data_a6da467ce5f2d784f99e2509d6a020c0
#
_entry.id   a6da467ce5f2d784f99e2509d6a020c0
#
_cell.length_a   1.000
_cell.length_b   1.000
_cell.length_c   1.000
_cell.angle_alpha   90.00
_cell.angle_beta   90.00
_cell.angle_gamma   90.00
#
_symmetry.space_group_name_H-M   'P 1'
#
loop_
_entity.id
_entity.type
_entity.pdbx_description
1 polymer ?
#
loop_
_entity_poly.entity_id
_entity_poly.type
_entity_poly.pdbx_seq_one_letter_code
_entity_poly.pdbx_strand_id
1 'polypeptide(L)'
;MKHLHVLVVLLLVSVLATPLMSNDVQATEGRSATATTLTYDGAAQSVQLVGEWDWNTPLEMNLSNGVWTVDVELTEGLYCYKFVVDGAYIFDPDNPERVYCDDIENSLLRVDDPLRPHYTATLVDDELRVTFHPGASGAAHNGTPSVLSSAAWDASSSSWVLDLTTLDDGKHTLHVEGADLDGNIAHDLLLPFWRGPHAEFVWEDALIYMIMTDRFVNGNESNDGSPSAAAQGADWQGGDFAGVTAMIESGYFADLGVNALWLTPFNTAATGTGKAADGVHDVSAYHGYWPVEARGVDPRLGTPEELHAMMDAAHDAGLRVMMDFVVNHVHEDHDYFQNNSEWFNTGCICGQANCDWTEHRLDCQFTAYMPDVNWKNRQASEQFIADALWWIETFGLDGVRVDAVKHVENLAVANLVAQINQRFETVGTDIYLKGETAMGWSGHSLEDNQAQYGAINAYMGPDGLDGQADFVLYHAVVDNVFVSGNENYQHLDYWTNRSQDQYTPGSLMVPYVGSHDVPRLTSRADTGTNDAYNQWAEDGLPGQPGDASTYHAALQAYGWLLTTPGAPLLYYGDEYGEYGGADPDNRHMYRNETEWSENEASLYENISQLGQLRSESIALRQGMYSTRLAMTNLLVYNMTHGDQTMSVVLNRGGPTQVGGFGANDTVRFGDAALASGQLSVGAHSVSVIELNVQTDPPSTNNSDGNTTVLGCTDPSAENFNPAATEDDNSCTYPPVPVLGCTDETATNYNAEATEDDGSCIVDEPGGENTTSNQTDNNEQVLNYIGGFVMIDGEPVWLSGTRVFLYPNATSLVPGSNYSMEWTFRLGSTVIEGGNFSWTAINSSNMLDITLDGLADGLYVFNAMLYDGDNGVLLADNMTSIQVGHENPNGGGENATGGDENATQTCDLCCGETYQHPADEPCPSMMCLPCEDEDTASTSSATDTVRNILAVVVVGLIIVLLATGRRPEDGVEVEHEAEADQENLS
;
A
#
# COMPACT_ATOMS: atom_id res chain seq x y z
N MET A 1 -25.51 54.82 2.24
CA MET A 1 -24.29 54.32 1.67
C MET A 1 -24.05 52.90 2.14
N LYS A 2 -25.05 52.04 2.11
CA LYS A 2 -24.95 50.60 2.39
C LYS A 2 -25.63 49.72 1.34
N HIS A 3 -26.03 50.33 0.20
CA HIS A 3 -26.69 49.60 -0.89
C HIS A 3 -25.95 49.69 -2.23
N LEU A 4 -24.65 50.07 -2.22
CA LEU A 4 -23.87 50.21 -3.46
C LEU A 4 -22.74 49.12 -3.56
N HIS A 5 -22.52 48.34 -2.49
CA HIS A 5 -21.55 47.27 -2.54
C HIS A 5 -22.11 45.89 -2.95
N VAL A 6 -23.44 45.73 -2.81
CA VAL A 6 -24.11 44.47 -3.20
C VAL A 6 -24.35 44.36 -4.71
N LEU A 7 -24.24 45.46 -5.47
CA LEU A 7 -24.50 45.45 -6.91
C LEU A 7 -23.22 45.28 -7.77
N VAL A 8 -22.04 45.35 -7.16
CA VAL A 8 -20.77 45.14 -7.87
C VAL A 8 -20.29 43.68 -7.75
N VAL A 9 -20.63 42.97 -6.67
CA VAL A 9 -20.36 41.55 -6.48
C VAL A 9 -21.25 40.65 -7.33
N LEU A 10 -22.51 41.08 -7.59
CA LEU A 10 -23.46 40.35 -8.46
C LEU A 10 -23.20 40.54 -9.97
N LEU A 11 -22.26 41.40 -10.38
CA LEU A 11 -21.87 41.59 -11.79
C LEU A 11 -20.52 40.96 -12.15
N LEU A 12 -19.77 40.46 -11.16
CA LEU A 12 -18.54 39.71 -11.36
C LEU A 12 -18.75 38.18 -11.36
N VAL A 13 -19.87 37.71 -10.78
CA VAL A 13 -20.22 36.26 -10.77
C VAL A 13 -20.94 35.82 -12.06
N SER A 14 -21.37 36.74 -12.93
CA SER A 14 -22.09 36.40 -14.18
C SER A 14 -21.22 36.35 -15.45
N VAL A 15 -19.89 36.36 -15.31
CA VAL A 15 -18.97 36.29 -16.47
C VAL A 15 -18.10 35.01 -16.46
N LEU A 16 -18.15 34.18 -15.39
CA LEU A 16 -17.37 32.97 -15.28
C LEU A 16 -18.17 31.65 -15.42
N ALA A 17 -19.41 31.72 -15.88
CA ALA A 17 -20.16 30.55 -16.32
C ALA A 17 -20.26 30.51 -17.85
N THR A 18 -19.16 30.41 -18.54
CA THR A 18 -19.17 29.84 -19.88
C THR A 18 -18.71 28.37 -19.74
N PRO A 19 -19.54 27.39 -20.15
CA PRO A 19 -19.07 26.04 -20.26
C PRO A 19 -17.93 26.02 -21.26
N LEU A 20 -16.78 25.49 -20.87
CA LEU A 20 -15.76 25.02 -21.80
C LEU A 20 -16.36 23.84 -22.57
N MET A 21 -17.14 24.16 -23.57
CA MET A 21 -17.64 23.22 -24.55
C MET A 21 -16.48 22.82 -25.46
N SER A 22 -16.30 21.51 -25.53
CA SER A 22 -15.73 20.74 -26.63
C SER A 22 -14.74 21.52 -27.51
N ASN A 23 -13.47 21.37 -27.24
CA ASN A 23 -12.51 21.54 -28.31
C ASN A 23 -12.61 20.32 -29.23
N ASP A 24 -13.47 20.39 -30.21
CA ASP A 24 -13.26 19.70 -31.44
C ASP A 24 -11.80 19.94 -31.86
N VAL A 25 -11.08 18.87 -32.09
CA VAL A 25 -9.78 18.91 -32.79
C VAL A 25 -10.03 19.41 -34.19
N GLN A 26 -10.27 20.71 -34.32
CA GLN A 26 -10.03 21.40 -35.60
C GLN A 26 -8.52 21.49 -35.72
N ALA A 27 -7.98 20.82 -36.72
CA ALA A 27 -6.63 21.04 -37.22
C ALA A 27 -6.33 22.54 -37.24
N THR A 28 -5.57 23.02 -36.26
CA THR A 28 -5.11 24.40 -36.18
C THR A 28 -4.00 24.55 -37.23
N GLU A 29 -4.37 24.94 -38.47
CA GLU A 29 -3.40 25.45 -39.45
C GLU A 29 -2.69 26.66 -38.82
N GLY A 30 -1.42 26.45 -38.36
CA GLY A 30 -0.56 27.56 -38.01
C GLY A 30 0.29 27.50 -36.75
N ARG A 31 0.21 26.42 -35.93
CA ARG A 31 1.16 26.27 -34.78
C ARG A 31 2.53 25.83 -35.33
N SER A 32 3.59 26.54 -34.91
CA SER A 32 4.97 26.21 -35.30
C SER A 32 5.41 24.95 -34.52
N ALA A 33 5.92 23.95 -35.22
CA ALA A 33 6.62 22.86 -34.59
C ALA A 33 7.86 23.39 -33.86
N THR A 34 8.15 22.83 -32.70
CA THR A 34 9.28 23.19 -31.84
C THR A 34 10.18 21.99 -31.66
N ALA A 35 11.48 22.21 -31.63
CA ALA A 35 12.43 21.18 -31.29
C ALA A 35 12.26 20.82 -29.80
N THR A 36 11.76 19.61 -29.54
CA THR A 36 11.66 19.01 -28.22
C THR A 36 12.83 18.04 -28.04
N THR A 37 13.69 18.25 -27.06
CA THR A 37 14.85 17.40 -26.80
C THR A 37 14.43 16.28 -25.83
N LEU A 38 14.63 15.02 -26.24
CA LEU A 38 14.52 13.86 -25.36
C LEU A 38 15.91 13.35 -25.00
N THR A 39 16.05 12.88 -23.76
CA THR A 39 17.32 12.43 -23.20
C THR A 39 17.18 11.02 -22.63
N TYR A 40 18.27 10.25 -22.65
CA TYR A 40 18.40 8.96 -21.99
C TYR A 40 19.82 8.86 -21.44
N ASP A 41 19.97 8.59 -20.15
CA ASP A 41 21.27 8.59 -19.45
C ASP A 41 21.79 7.17 -19.13
N GLY A 42 20.99 6.14 -19.47
CA GLY A 42 21.36 4.75 -19.24
C GLY A 42 22.57 4.27 -20.07
N ALA A 43 23.28 3.29 -19.57
CA ALA A 43 24.39 2.67 -20.27
C ALA A 43 23.87 1.84 -21.46
N ALA A 44 24.31 2.15 -22.68
CA ALA A 44 23.91 1.47 -23.92
C ALA A 44 24.95 1.60 -25.02
N GLN A 45 24.94 0.66 -25.97
CA GLN A 45 25.76 0.74 -27.19
C GLN A 45 25.05 1.57 -28.28
N SER A 46 23.74 1.57 -28.31
CA SER A 46 22.91 2.35 -29.24
C SER A 46 21.59 2.72 -28.60
N VAL A 47 21.14 3.96 -28.81
CA VAL A 47 19.81 4.40 -28.40
C VAL A 47 19.13 5.09 -29.58
N GLN A 48 17.91 4.70 -29.85
CA GLN A 48 17.05 5.29 -30.84
C GLN A 48 15.73 5.71 -30.21
N LEU A 49 15.03 6.66 -30.82
CA LEU A 49 13.71 7.11 -30.40
C LEU A 49 12.68 6.79 -31.47
N VAL A 50 11.53 6.28 -31.07
CA VAL A 50 10.33 6.11 -31.92
C VAL A 50 9.13 6.75 -31.24
N GLY A 51 8.13 7.17 -31.99
CA GLY A 51 6.93 7.77 -31.43
C GLY A 51 5.81 7.94 -32.44
N GLU A 52 4.72 8.51 -31.97
CA GLU A 52 3.49 8.71 -32.74
C GLU A 52 3.70 9.52 -34.03
N TRP A 53 4.78 10.30 -34.11
CA TRP A 53 5.20 11.00 -35.31
C TRP A 53 5.74 10.07 -36.40
N ASP A 54 6.43 8.99 -36.11
CA ASP A 54 6.86 7.90 -37.00
C ASP A 54 7.38 6.68 -36.25
N TRP A 55 6.59 5.62 -36.17
CA TRP A 55 6.97 4.35 -35.58
C TRP A 55 7.91 3.50 -36.42
N ASN A 56 8.02 3.81 -37.73
CA ASN A 56 8.75 2.98 -38.69
C ASN A 56 10.18 3.44 -38.95
N THR A 57 10.50 4.68 -38.61
CA THR A 57 11.81 5.27 -38.86
C THR A 57 12.42 5.78 -37.56
N PRO A 58 13.08 4.87 -36.76
CA PRO A 58 13.73 5.26 -35.51
C PRO A 58 14.73 6.40 -35.71
N LEU A 59 14.70 7.38 -34.84
CA LEU A 59 15.64 8.50 -34.79
C LEU A 59 16.87 8.12 -33.97
N GLU A 60 18.05 8.13 -34.56
CA GLU A 60 19.30 7.86 -33.83
C GLU A 60 19.59 8.96 -32.81
N MET A 61 19.89 8.60 -31.60
CA MET A 61 20.30 9.51 -30.55
C MET A 61 21.82 9.72 -30.53
N ASN A 62 22.27 10.88 -30.09
CA ASN A 62 23.68 11.25 -30.05
C ASN A 62 24.20 11.19 -28.60
N LEU A 63 25.21 10.38 -28.36
CA LEU A 63 25.87 10.29 -27.07
C LEU A 63 26.83 11.46 -26.81
N SER A 64 26.61 12.23 -25.77
CA SER A 64 27.51 13.31 -25.36
C SER A 64 27.55 13.35 -23.80
N ASN A 65 28.76 13.29 -23.27
CA ASN A 65 29.00 13.31 -21.80
C ASN A 65 28.24 12.24 -21.00
N GLY A 66 28.00 11.07 -21.61
CA GLY A 66 27.27 9.98 -20.98
C GLY A 66 25.74 10.02 -21.15
N VAL A 67 25.20 11.05 -21.76
CA VAL A 67 23.77 11.21 -22.01
C VAL A 67 23.49 11.12 -23.52
N TRP A 68 22.52 10.32 -23.91
CA TRP A 68 21.97 10.24 -25.25
C TRP A 68 20.93 11.33 -25.46
N THR A 69 20.97 12.03 -26.58
CA THR A 69 20.05 13.14 -26.88
C THR A 69 19.57 13.11 -28.31
N VAL A 70 18.33 13.53 -28.56
CA VAL A 70 17.77 13.76 -29.89
C VAL A 70 16.73 14.87 -29.83
N ASP A 71 16.69 15.69 -30.87
CA ASP A 71 15.67 16.72 -31.06
C ASP A 71 14.60 16.23 -32.03
N VAL A 72 13.33 16.40 -31.66
CA VAL A 72 12.16 16.07 -32.49
C VAL A 72 11.32 17.33 -32.66
N GLU A 73 10.95 17.65 -33.90
CA GLU A 73 10.08 18.78 -34.18
C GLU A 73 8.62 18.40 -33.97
N LEU A 74 8.03 18.86 -32.91
CA LEU A 74 6.65 18.55 -32.50
C LEU A 74 5.85 19.84 -32.30
N THR A 75 4.55 19.79 -32.57
CA THR A 75 3.60 20.84 -32.16
C THR A 75 3.09 20.55 -30.75
N GLU A 76 2.53 21.57 -30.09
CA GLU A 76 1.83 21.39 -28.80
C GLU A 76 0.82 20.21 -28.88
N GLY A 77 0.90 19.31 -27.90
CA GLY A 77 0.04 18.11 -27.83
C GLY A 77 0.64 16.97 -27.00
N LEU A 78 -0.06 15.86 -27.00
CA LEU A 78 0.32 14.62 -26.31
C LEU A 78 0.76 13.58 -27.33
N TYR A 79 1.89 12.93 -27.08
CA TYR A 79 2.49 11.97 -27.99
C TYR A 79 2.90 10.70 -27.27
N CYS A 80 2.67 9.56 -27.92
CA CYS A 80 3.24 8.29 -27.50
C CYS A 80 4.67 8.15 -27.98
N TYR A 81 5.57 7.61 -27.17
CA TYR A 81 6.95 7.30 -27.58
C TYR A 81 7.57 6.15 -26.81
N LYS A 82 8.65 5.61 -27.33
CA LYS A 82 9.55 4.66 -26.65
C LYS A 82 10.99 4.90 -27.05
N PHE A 83 11.91 4.57 -26.17
CA PHE A 83 13.30 4.36 -26.55
C PHE A 83 13.49 2.95 -27.14
N VAL A 84 14.45 2.82 -28.03
CA VAL A 84 14.96 1.54 -28.54
C VAL A 84 16.42 1.46 -28.12
N VAL A 85 16.68 0.77 -27.01
CA VAL A 85 17.99 0.64 -26.39
C VAL A 85 18.57 -0.72 -26.76
N ASP A 86 19.69 -0.73 -27.47
CA ASP A 86 20.36 -1.93 -27.98
C ASP A 86 19.41 -2.90 -28.73
N GLY A 87 18.36 -2.33 -29.33
CA GLY A 87 17.37 -3.07 -30.11
C GLY A 87 16.10 -3.47 -29.31
N ALA A 88 16.05 -3.25 -27.99
CA ALA A 88 14.87 -3.46 -27.16
C ALA A 88 14.03 -2.18 -27.04
N TYR A 89 12.71 -2.33 -27.11
CA TYR A 89 11.77 -1.23 -26.87
C TYR A 89 11.52 -1.10 -25.37
N ILE A 90 11.85 0.05 -24.78
CA ILE A 90 11.65 0.32 -23.36
C ILE A 90 10.83 1.60 -23.17
N PHE A 91 10.19 1.73 -22.00
CA PHE A 91 9.67 3.02 -21.54
C PHE A 91 10.82 3.97 -21.24
N ASP A 92 10.50 5.25 -21.19
CA ASP A 92 11.43 6.25 -20.67
C ASP A 92 11.53 6.07 -19.14
N PRO A 93 12.71 5.76 -18.60
CA PRO A 93 12.86 5.55 -17.17
C PRO A 93 12.71 6.84 -16.34
N ASP A 94 12.93 8.00 -16.97
CA ASP A 94 12.83 9.31 -16.31
C ASP A 94 11.43 9.93 -16.43
N ASN A 95 10.51 9.27 -17.14
CA ASN A 95 9.14 9.74 -17.32
C ASN A 95 8.13 8.69 -16.83
N PRO A 96 7.48 8.90 -15.67
CA PRO A 96 6.50 7.96 -15.12
C PRO A 96 5.19 7.91 -15.91
N GLU A 97 4.86 8.96 -16.70
CA GLU A 97 3.58 9.01 -17.39
C GLU A 97 3.50 8.03 -18.56
N ARG A 98 2.36 7.36 -18.67
CA ARG A 98 2.08 6.30 -19.64
C ARG A 98 0.81 6.61 -20.44
N VAL A 99 0.73 6.04 -21.63
CA VAL A 99 -0.44 6.18 -22.52
C VAL A 99 -0.55 4.99 -23.46
N TYR A 100 -1.77 4.62 -23.82
CA TYR A 100 -2.00 3.61 -24.86
C TYR A 100 -2.09 4.26 -26.24
N CYS A 101 -1.35 3.70 -27.18
CA CYS A 101 -1.48 3.96 -28.60
C CYS A 101 -1.60 2.64 -29.34
N ASP A 102 -2.69 2.46 -30.10
CA ASP A 102 -2.98 1.22 -30.84
C ASP A 102 -2.90 -0.04 -29.94
N ASP A 103 -3.53 0.02 -28.78
CA ASP A 103 -3.55 -1.04 -27.74
C ASP A 103 -2.18 -1.41 -27.14
N ILE A 104 -1.15 -0.60 -27.39
CA ILE A 104 0.18 -0.76 -26.81
C ILE A 104 0.45 0.39 -25.85
N GLU A 105 0.87 0.05 -24.63
CA GLU A 105 1.30 1.03 -23.64
C GLU A 105 2.65 1.64 -24.02
N ASN A 106 2.78 2.94 -23.85
CA ASN A 106 3.96 3.73 -24.22
C ASN A 106 4.21 4.81 -23.16
N SER A 107 5.38 5.43 -23.15
CA SER A 107 5.61 6.66 -22.42
C SER A 107 4.81 7.81 -23.04
N LEU A 108 4.29 8.72 -22.20
CA LEU A 108 3.53 9.90 -22.62
C LEU A 108 4.45 11.13 -22.66
N LEU A 109 4.56 11.75 -23.82
CA LEU A 109 5.26 13.03 -23.96
C LEU A 109 4.23 14.16 -24.03
N ARG A 110 4.33 15.11 -23.09
CA ARG A 110 3.59 16.37 -23.13
C ARG A 110 4.44 17.44 -23.77
N VAL A 111 3.97 18.01 -24.88
CA VAL A 111 4.64 19.10 -25.58
C VAL A 111 3.82 20.37 -25.41
N ASP A 112 4.40 21.34 -24.73
CA ASP A 112 3.78 22.63 -24.48
C ASP A 112 4.05 23.65 -25.60
N ASP A 113 3.26 24.74 -25.59
CA ASP A 113 3.57 25.91 -26.42
C ASP A 113 4.90 26.55 -25.94
N PRO A 114 5.95 26.54 -26.74
CA PRO A 114 7.25 27.10 -26.38
C PRO A 114 7.22 28.59 -26.04
N LEU A 115 6.23 29.32 -26.50
CA LEU A 115 6.06 30.75 -26.20
C LEU A 115 5.49 30.96 -24.78
N ARG A 116 4.95 29.91 -24.20
CA ARG A 116 4.32 29.97 -22.88
C ARG A 116 5.37 30.02 -21.75
N PRO A 117 5.40 31.07 -20.93
CA PRO A 117 6.27 31.14 -19.77
C PRO A 117 5.78 30.20 -18.67
N HIS A 118 6.62 29.96 -17.67
CA HIS A 118 6.25 29.22 -16.45
C HIS A 118 6.90 29.80 -15.20
N TYR A 119 6.45 29.33 -14.05
CA TYR A 119 7.05 29.64 -12.76
C TYR A 119 7.65 28.40 -12.14
N THR A 120 8.68 28.62 -11.30
CA THR A 120 9.17 27.64 -10.33
C THR A 120 9.19 28.26 -8.96
N ALA A 121 9.12 27.43 -7.89
CA ALA A 121 9.23 27.92 -6.53
C ALA A 121 10.23 27.08 -5.72
N THR A 122 10.78 27.71 -4.69
CA THR A 122 11.55 27.03 -3.64
C THR A 122 11.16 27.63 -2.31
N LEU A 123 10.99 26.78 -1.30
CA LEU A 123 10.75 27.15 0.08
C LEU A 123 11.94 26.71 0.93
N VAL A 124 12.54 27.65 1.64
CA VAL A 124 13.62 27.37 2.58
C VAL A 124 13.32 28.12 3.88
N ASP A 125 13.14 27.39 4.94
CA ASP A 125 12.61 27.91 6.19
C ASP A 125 11.30 28.69 5.96
N ASP A 126 11.23 29.95 6.32
CA ASP A 126 10.07 30.84 6.09
C ASP A 126 10.24 31.75 4.85
N GLU A 127 11.19 31.47 3.96
CA GLU A 127 11.39 32.24 2.73
C GLU A 127 10.91 31.48 1.51
N LEU A 128 9.80 31.93 0.91
CA LEU A 128 9.29 31.42 -0.37
C LEU A 128 9.84 32.28 -1.51
N ARG A 129 10.52 31.65 -2.44
CA ARG A 129 11.08 32.25 -3.65
C ARG A 129 10.34 31.75 -4.88
N VAL A 130 9.71 32.64 -5.65
CA VAL A 130 9.03 32.34 -6.92
C VAL A 130 9.81 32.96 -8.08
N THR A 131 10.24 32.13 -9.00
CA THR A 131 11.04 32.53 -10.18
C THR A 131 10.20 32.42 -11.44
N PHE A 132 10.22 33.48 -12.26
CA PHE A 132 9.58 33.49 -13.57
C PHE A 132 10.58 33.08 -14.63
N HIS A 133 10.19 32.13 -15.47
CA HIS A 133 10.95 31.67 -16.61
C HIS A 133 10.23 32.10 -17.90
N PRO A 134 10.88 32.96 -18.72
CA PRO A 134 10.25 33.40 -19.98
C PRO A 134 10.15 32.23 -20.97
N GLY A 135 9.10 32.26 -21.81
CA GLY A 135 9.02 31.38 -22.96
C GLY A 135 10.08 31.69 -24.04
N ALA A 136 10.01 31.04 -25.18
CA ALA A 136 10.97 31.18 -26.26
C ALA A 136 11.09 32.62 -26.82
N SER A 137 10.12 33.49 -26.58
CA SER A 137 10.22 34.91 -26.91
C SER A 137 11.28 35.64 -26.10
N GLY A 138 11.61 35.13 -24.92
CA GLY A 138 12.50 35.79 -23.97
C GLY A 138 11.90 37.02 -23.28
N ALA A 139 10.59 37.29 -23.47
CA ALA A 139 9.93 38.45 -22.94
C ALA A 139 9.86 38.34 -21.38
N ALA A 140 10.15 39.46 -20.71
CA ALA A 140 10.07 39.52 -19.26
C ALA A 140 8.61 39.48 -18.78
N HIS A 141 8.43 39.16 -17.49
CA HIS A 141 7.12 39.19 -16.84
C HIS A 141 6.47 40.59 -16.94
N ASN A 142 5.20 40.62 -17.12
CA ASN A 142 4.43 41.84 -17.37
C ASN A 142 4.08 42.63 -16.09
N GLY A 143 4.47 42.16 -14.89
CA GLY A 143 4.26 42.84 -13.61
C GLY A 143 4.36 41.88 -12.45
N THR A 144 4.17 42.34 -11.21
CA THR A 144 4.17 41.46 -10.05
C THR A 144 2.80 40.78 -9.95
N PRO A 145 2.73 39.43 -9.85
CA PRO A 145 1.49 38.72 -9.54
C PRO A 145 0.80 39.27 -8.30
N SER A 146 -0.52 39.32 -8.27
CA SER A 146 -1.29 39.95 -7.19
C SER A 146 -1.03 39.30 -5.82
N VAL A 147 -0.89 37.96 -5.82
CA VAL A 147 -0.60 37.17 -4.60
C VAL A 147 0.80 37.42 -4.06
N LEU A 148 1.73 37.89 -4.90
CA LEU A 148 3.10 38.24 -4.54
C LEU A 148 3.29 39.76 -4.34
N SER A 149 2.20 40.52 -4.15
CA SER A 149 2.28 41.98 -4.03
C SER A 149 3.10 42.47 -2.83
N SER A 150 3.22 41.67 -1.78
CA SER A 150 4.05 41.93 -0.61
C SER A 150 5.49 41.41 -0.71
N ALA A 151 5.78 40.61 -1.74
CA ALA A 151 7.09 40.00 -1.95
C ALA A 151 8.12 41.03 -2.43
N ALA A 152 9.37 40.87 -2.04
CA ALA A 152 10.48 41.68 -2.54
C ALA A 152 10.99 41.11 -3.89
N TRP A 153 11.22 41.98 -4.88
CA TRP A 153 11.83 41.57 -6.14
C TRP A 153 13.36 41.50 -6.03
N ASP A 154 13.94 40.36 -6.30
CA ASP A 154 15.37 40.13 -6.44
C ASP A 154 15.77 40.11 -7.93
N ALA A 155 16.35 41.22 -8.40
CA ALA A 155 16.77 41.35 -9.78
C ALA A 155 17.94 40.43 -10.18
N SER A 156 18.69 39.93 -9.22
CA SER A 156 19.84 39.04 -9.50
C SER A 156 19.42 37.61 -9.86
N SER A 157 18.33 37.15 -9.32
CA SER A 157 17.74 35.82 -9.56
C SER A 157 16.45 35.85 -10.39
N SER A 158 15.97 37.05 -10.74
CA SER A 158 14.67 37.24 -11.45
C SER A 158 13.50 36.60 -10.70
N SER A 159 13.47 36.76 -9.38
CA SER A 159 12.48 36.11 -8.53
C SER A 159 11.84 37.08 -7.54
N TRP A 160 10.61 36.75 -7.11
CA TRP A 160 9.97 37.35 -5.95
C TRP A 160 10.31 36.54 -4.71
N VAL A 161 10.58 37.25 -3.61
CA VAL A 161 10.91 36.66 -2.30
C VAL A 161 9.85 37.10 -1.31
N LEU A 162 9.08 36.14 -0.82
CA LEU A 162 8.03 36.32 0.17
C LEU A 162 8.48 35.80 1.53
N ASP A 163 8.39 36.64 2.54
CA ASP A 163 8.62 36.27 3.94
C ASP A 163 7.32 35.73 4.54
N LEU A 164 7.28 34.42 4.75
CA LEU A 164 6.09 33.70 5.24
C LEU A 164 5.82 33.95 6.72
N THR A 165 6.77 34.49 7.49
CA THR A 165 6.55 34.85 8.91
C THR A 165 5.47 35.93 9.08
N THR A 166 5.08 36.58 7.99
CA THR A 166 4.00 37.58 7.96
C THR A 166 2.61 37.01 7.81
N LEU A 167 2.50 35.71 7.50
CA LEU A 167 1.23 35.00 7.40
C LEU A 167 0.83 34.40 8.76
N ASP A 168 -0.45 34.18 8.97
CA ASP A 168 -0.97 33.47 10.13
C ASP A 168 -0.55 31.98 10.09
N ASP A 169 -0.63 31.28 11.22
CA ASP A 169 -0.44 29.84 11.25
C ASP A 169 -1.60 29.13 10.57
N GLY A 170 -1.37 27.94 9.96
CA GLY A 170 -2.37 27.13 9.26
C GLY A 170 -1.94 26.77 7.85
N LYS A 171 -2.87 26.23 7.06
CA LYS A 171 -2.68 25.89 5.65
C LYS A 171 -2.87 27.12 4.77
N HIS A 172 -1.99 27.29 3.81
CA HIS A 172 -2.05 28.34 2.80
C HIS A 172 -1.90 27.73 1.42
N THR A 173 -2.59 28.32 0.43
CA THR A 173 -2.41 27.99 -0.97
C THR A 173 -2.21 29.29 -1.76
N LEU A 174 -1.05 29.47 -2.37
CA LEU A 174 -0.77 30.60 -3.25
C LEU A 174 -0.95 30.15 -4.70
N HIS A 175 -1.85 30.81 -5.42
CA HIS A 175 -2.05 30.59 -6.86
C HIS A 175 -1.40 31.72 -7.65
N VAL A 176 -0.25 31.43 -8.29
CA VAL A 176 0.56 32.42 -9.02
C VAL A 176 0.20 32.38 -10.48
N GLU A 177 -0.43 33.43 -10.98
CA GLU A 177 -0.81 33.62 -12.36
C GLU A 177 -0.14 34.86 -12.95
N GLY A 178 0.07 34.87 -14.26
CA GLY A 178 0.62 36.03 -14.94
C GLY A 178 0.84 35.83 -16.43
N ALA A 179 1.48 36.82 -17.05
CA ALA A 179 1.83 36.78 -18.47
C ALA A 179 3.18 37.49 -18.66
N ASP A 180 3.79 37.29 -19.84
CA ASP A 180 4.93 38.08 -20.26
C ASP A 180 4.50 39.42 -20.89
N LEU A 181 5.50 40.24 -21.26
CA LEU A 181 5.25 41.53 -21.91
C LEU A 181 4.68 41.42 -23.33
N ASP A 182 4.77 40.27 -23.95
CA ASP A 182 4.21 39.98 -25.26
C ASP A 182 2.76 39.51 -25.20
N GLY A 183 2.27 39.23 -23.96
CA GLY A 183 0.92 38.82 -23.67
C GLY A 183 0.70 37.29 -23.62
N ASN A 184 1.79 36.50 -23.66
CA ASN A 184 1.69 35.05 -23.49
C ASN A 184 1.39 34.72 -22.02
N ILE A 185 0.30 33.99 -21.77
CA ILE A 185 -0.12 33.59 -20.44
C ILE A 185 0.82 32.48 -19.96
N ALA A 186 1.39 32.65 -18.76
CA ALA A 186 2.24 31.65 -18.15
C ALA A 186 1.46 30.40 -17.70
N HIS A 187 2.14 29.26 -17.63
CA HIS A 187 1.65 28.18 -16.78
C HIS A 187 1.55 28.71 -15.36
N ASP A 188 0.38 28.63 -14.78
CA ASP A 188 0.15 29.01 -13.40
C ASP A 188 0.86 28.03 -12.46
N LEU A 189 1.14 28.50 -11.26
CA LEU A 189 1.80 27.71 -10.21
C LEU A 189 0.94 27.73 -8.96
N LEU A 190 0.60 26.54 -8.47
CA LEU A 190 -0.13 26.37 -7.22
C LEU A 190 0.83 25.91 -6.13
N LEU A 191 0.83 26.61 -5.00
CA LEU A 191 1.76 26.40 -3.91
C LEU A 191 1.00 26.20 -2.60
N PRO A 192 0.55 24.97 -2.29
CA PRO A 192 0.03 24.64 -0.98
C PRO A 192 1.22 24.47 0.00
N PHE A 193 1.08 25.01 1.21
CA PHE A 193 2.05 24.83 2.29
C PHE A 193 1.37 25.06 3.64
N TRP A 194 1.97 24.47 4.67
CA TRP A 194 1.56 24.69 6.06
C TRP A 194 2.53 25.61 6.78
N ARG A 195 2.01 26.37 7.76
CA ARG A 195 2.79 27.24 8.59
C ARG A 195 2.43 27.06 10.07
N GLY A 196 3.42 27.35 10.96
CA GLY A 196 3.23 27.22 12.40
C GLY A 196 3.33 25.78 12.92
N PRO A 197 2.71 25.46 14.06
CA PRO A 197 2.93 24.19 14.76
C PRO A 197 2.49 22.94 13.96
N HIS A 198 1.63 23.09 12.98
CA HIS A 198 1.17 21.98 12.14
C HIS A 198 1.98 21.79 10.85
N ALA A 199 3.01 22.62 10.62
CA ALA A 199 3.89 22.53 9.47
C ALA A 199 4.89 21.35 9.55
N GLU A 200 5.17 20.85 10.76
CA GLU A 200 6.08 19.72 10.98
C GLU A 200 5.43 18.35 10.82
N PHE A 201 4.12 18.31 10.52
CA PHE A 201 3.40 17.05 10.30
C PHE A 201 3.96 16.33 9.06
N VAL A 202 4.16 15.03 9.20
CA VAL A 202 4.41 14.07 8.12
C VAL A 202 3.35 12.97 8.19
N TRP A 203 3.08 12.29 7.09
CA TRP A 203 2.00 11.30 7.05
C TRP A 203 2.23 10.08 7.95
N GLU A 204 3.48 9.79 8.32
CA GLU A 204 3.81 8.80 9.36
C GLU A 204 3.25 9.18 10.74
N ASP A 205 2.95 10.46 10.97
CA ASP A 205 2.30 10.92 12.20
C ASP A 205 0.79 10.65 12.21
N ALA A 206 0.20 10.29 11.07
CA ALA A 206 -1.25 10.22 10.94
C ALA A 206 -1.87 9.16 11.86
N LEU A 207 -2.96 9.57 12.48
CA LEU A 207 -4.04 8.72 12.95
C LEU A 207 -5.28 9.11 12.14
N ILE A 208 -5.64 8.23 11.20
CA ILE A 208 -6.71 8.50 10.23
C ILE A 208 -8.05 8.11 10.84
N TYR A 209 -9.04 8.98 10.74
CA TYR A 209 -10.42 8.70 11.13
C TYR A 209 -11.33 8.72 9.89
N MET A 210 -11.89 7.55 9.55
CA MET A 210 -12.78 7.41 8.40
C MET A 210 -14.21 7.77 8.74
N ILE A 211 -14.77 8.68 7.97
CA ILE A 211 -16.15 9.17 8.10
C ILE A 211 -16.96 8.74 6.87
N MET A 212 -18.03 7.98 7.09
CA MET A 212 -19.09 7.86 6.11
C MET A 212 -20.04 9.05 6.31
N THR A 213 -19.95 10.05 5.43
CA THR A 213 -20.53 11.37 5.67
C THR A 213 -22.04 11.32 5.97
N ASP A 214 -22.81 10.60 5.16
CA ASP A 214 -24.27 10.42 5.37
C ASP A 214 -24.63 9.76 6.72
N ARG A 215 -23.68 9.02 7.33
CA ARG A 215 -23.88 8.22 8.55
C ARG A 215 -23.24 8.83 9.78
N PHE A 216 -22.63 9.99 9.65
CA PHE A 216 -21.95 10.61 10.78
C PHE A 216 -22.91 11.50 11.58
N VAL A 217 -22.90 12.77 11.40
CA VAL A 217 -23.75 13.70 12.15
C VAL A 217 -24.55 14.54 11.17
N ASN A 218 -25.88 14.64 11.39
CA ASN A 218 -26.75 15.53 10.65
C ASN A 218 -26.69 16.94 11.28
N GLY A 219 -26.03 17.86 10.62
CA GLY A 219 -25.91 19.26 11.02
C GLY A 219 -26.95 20.19 10.38
N ASN A 220 -27.56 19.75 9.28
CA ASN A 220 -28.48 20.56 8.50
C ASN A 220 -29.66 19.74 7.96
N GLU A 221 -30.73 19.54 8.75
CA GLU A 221 -31.91 18.75 8.34
C GLU A 221 -32.58 19.24 7.04
N SER A 222 -32.20 20.40 6.49
CA SER A 222 -32.83 20.95 5.29
C SER A 222 -32.26 20.40 3.98
N ASN A 223 -31.08 19.74 4.01
CA ASN A 223 -30.45 19.09 2.87
C ASN A 223 -30.72 17.58 2.82
N ASP A 224 -31.36 17.02 3.86
CA ASP A 224 -31.74 15.62 3.90
C ASP A 224 -32.48 15.22 2.62
N GLY A 225 -32.04 14.12 2.01
CA GLY A 225 -32.71 13.53 0.85
C GLY A 225 -34.14 13.09 1.19
N SER A 226 -35.02 13.06 0.19
CA SER A 226 -36.30 12.37 0.37
C SER A 226 -36.05 10.87 0.48
N PRO A 227 -36.76 10.14 1.36
CA PRO A 227 -36.66 8.69 1.42
C PRO A 227 -36.86 8.07 0.04
N SER A 228 -35.97 7.16 -0.32
CA SER A 228 -36.03 6.40 -1.56
C SER A 228 -36.88 5.12 -1.39
N ALA A 229 -36.85 4.24 -2.36
CA ALA A 229 -37.41 2.89 -2.24
C ALA A 229 -36.40 1.87 -1.67
N ALA A 230 -35.25 2.31 -1.20
CA ALA A 230 -34.22 1.46 -0.65
C ALA A 230 -34.66 0.72 0.63
N ALA A 231 -34.02 -0.38 0.93
CA ALA A 231 -34.23 -1.13 2.15
C ALA A 231 -33.86 -0.29 3.39
N GLN A 232 -34.51 -0.58 4.51
CA GLN A 232 -34.18 0.08 5.76
C GLN A 232 -32.70 -0.15 6.13
N GLY A 233 -31.99 0.90 6.47
CA GLY A 233 -30.54 0.89 6.73
C GLY A 233 -29.70 1.19 5.49
N ALA A 234 -30.22 0.93 4.28
CA ALA A 234 -29.56 1.17 3.01
C ALA A 234 -30.04 2.44 2.28
N ASP A 235 -30.70 3.35 2.96
CA ASP A 235 -31.16 4.64 2.43
C ASP A 235 -30.42 5.80 3.11
N TRP A 236 -30.49 6.98 2.53
CA TRP A 236 -29.94 8.23 3.08
C TRP A 236 -30.43 8.47 4.50
N GLN A 237 -29.55 8.92 5.40
CA GLN A 237 -29.84 9.19 6.80
C GLN A 237 -29.50 10.62 7.24
N GLY A 238 -28.91 11.41 6.36
CA GLY A 238 -28.82 12.85 6.50
C GLY A 238 -27.56 13.38 7.21
N GLY A 239 -26.53 12.57 7.43
CA GLY A 239 -25.23 13.09 7.84
C GLY A 239 -24.63 13.98 6.74
N ASP A 240 -23.92 15.06 7.12
CA ASP A 240 -23.54 16.12 6.22
C ASP A 240 -22.26 16.87 6.63
N PHE A 241 -21.75 17.76 5.77
CA PHE A 241 -20.57 18.57 6.05
C PHE A 241 -20.74 19.51 7.27
N ALA A 242 -21.95 20.01 7.51
CA ALA A 242 -22.22 20.85 8.66
C ALA A 242 -22.09 20.06 9.97
N GLY A 243 -22.50 18.78 9.96
CA GLY A 243 -22.31 17.86 11.08
C GLY A 243 -20.84 17.52 11.33
N VAL A 244 -20.07 17.26 10.27
CA VAL A 244 -18.61 17.05 10.38
C VAL A 244 -17.95 18.32 10.93
N THR A 245 -18.30 19.51 10.42
CA THR A 245 -17.79 20.79 10.92
C THR A 245 -18.06 20.96 12.42
N ALA A 246 -19.28 20.67 12.86
CA ALA A 246 -19.64 20.77 14.27
C ALA A 246 -18.80 19.83 15.16
N MET A 247 -18.47 18.63 14.67
CA MET A 247 -17.61 17.68 15.41
C MET A 247 -16.15 18.15 15.45
N ILE A 248 -15.64 18.74 14.37
CA ILE A 248 -14.30 19.36 14.35
C ILE A 248 -14.23 20.49 15.38
N GLU A 249 -15.18 21.43 15.33
CA GLU A 249 -15.25 22.59 16.23
C GLU A 249 -15.47 22.20 17.70
N SER A 250 -16.07 21.03 17.97
CA SER A 250 -16.22 20.52 19.34
C SER A 250 -14.90 20.05 19.98
N GLY A 251 -13.87 19.82 19.18
CA GLY A 251 -12.59 19.23 19.62
C GLY A 251 -12.58 17.70 19.68
N TYR A 252 -13.63 17.04 19.22
CA TYR A 252 -13.78 15.58 19.30
C TYR A 252 -12.60 14.82 18.73
N PHE A 253 -12.12 15.19 17.55
CA PHE A 253 -10.99 14.52 16.91
C PHE A 253 -9.66 14.77 17.67
N ALA A 254 -9.49 15.99 18.18
CA ALA A 254 -8.34 16.31 19.02
C ALA A 254 -8.33 15.49 20.32
N ASP A 255 -9.48 15.25 20.95
CA ASP A 255 -9.59 14.41 22.14
C ASP A 255 -9.24 12.93 21.87
N LEU A 256 -9.40 12.47 20.64
CA LEU A 256 -9.00 11.14 20.18
C LEU A 256 -7.53 11.06 19.70
N GLY A 257 -6.83 12.20 19.59
CA GLY A 257 -5.50 12.26 19.00
C GLY A 257 -5.50 12.10 17.48
N VAL A 258 -6.66 12.18 16.84
CA VAL A 258 -6.83 12.13 15.39
C VAL A 258 -6.28 13.42 14.77
N ASN A 259 -5.56 13.28 13.66
CA ASN A 259 -4.97 14.40 12.92
C ASN A 259 -5.16 14.29 11.40
N ALA A 260 -5.85 13.24 10.92
CA ALA A 260 -6.26 13.11 9.53
C ALA A 260 -7.70 12.55 9.44
N LEU A 261 -8.50 13.11 8.55
CA LEU A 261 -9.87 12.67 8.26
C LEU A 261 -9.92 12.07 6.84
N TRP A 262 -10.57 10.93 6.69
CA TRP A 262 -10.93 10.36 5.40
C TRP A 262 -12.46 10.32 5.30
N LEU A 263 -13.02 11.02 4.31
CA LEU A 263 -14.47 11.06 4.06
C LEU A 263 -14.81 10.28 2.80
N THR A 264 -15.97 9.61 2.81
CA THR A 264 -16.55 8.98 1.61
C THR A 264 -16.76 10.00 0.48
N PRO A 265 -16.92 9.54 -0.80
CA PRO A 265 -16.94 10.47 -1.95
C PRO A 265 -17.92 11.62 -1.82
N PHE A 266 -17.50 12.81 -2.22
CA PHE A 266 -18.30 14.04 -2.20
C PHE A 266 -19.13 14.27 -3.47
N ASN A 267 -18.83 13.48 -4.51
CA ASN A 267 -19.43 13.64 -5.83
C ASN A 267 -20.95 13.51 -5.74
N THR A 268 -21.67 14.32 -6.54
CA THR A 268 -23.10 14.12 -6.75
C THR A 268 -23.35 12.66 -7.13
N ALA A 269 -24.04 11.94 -6.25
CA ALA A 269 -24.34 10.53 -6.40
C ALA A 269 -25.74 10.31 -7.01
N ALA A 270 -25.97 9.12 -7.55
CA ALA A 270 -27.24 8.75 -8.18
C ALA A 270 -28.46 8.99 -7.27
N THR A 271 -29.57 9.36 -7.87
CA THR A 271 -30.83 9.63 -7.13
C THR A 271 -31.74 8.40 -7.07
N GLY A 272 -31.44 7.38 -7.85
CA GLY A 272 -32.18 6.11 -7.90
C GLY A 272 -31.71 5.10 -6.85
N THR A 273 -32.21 3.89 -6.97
CA THR A 273 -31.75 2.73 -6.22
C THR A 273 -31.12 1.71 -7.15
N GLY A 274 -30.08 1.04 -6.67
CA GLY A 274 -29.49 -0.14 -7.29
C GLY A 274 -29.81 -1.41 -6.51
N LYS A 275 -29.50 -2.58 -7.07
CA LYS A 275 -29.59 -3.84 -6.34
C LYS A 275 -28.35 -4.08 -5.51
N ALA A 276 -28.54 -4.47 -4.27
CA ALA A 276 -27.48 -5.02 -3.44
C ALA A 276 -26.85 -6.28 -4.06
N ALA A 277 -25.73 -6.73 -3.51
CA ALA A 277 -25.04 -7.93 -4.00
C ALA A 277 -25.91 -9.20 -3.97
N ASP A 278 -26.91 -9.25 -3.09
CA ASP A 278 -27.87 -10.36 -3.00
C ASP A 278 -28.90 -10.38 -4.17
N GLY A 279 -28.94 -9.31 -5.00
CA GLY A 279 -29.88 -9.16 -6.10
C GLY A 279 -31.34 -8.97 -5.68
N VAL A 280 -31.63 -8.91 -4.39
CA VAL A 280 -32.98 -8.82 -3.81
C VAL A 280 -33.28 -7.42 -3.32
N HIS A 281 -32.44 -6.89 -2.41
CA HIS A 281 -32.64 -5.62 -1.76
C HIS A 281 -32.26 -4.45 -2.66
N ASP A 282 -32.98 -3.33 -2.50
CA ASP A 282 -32.66 -2.09 -3.15
C ASP A 282 -31.87 -1.20 -2.18
N VAL A 283 -30.79 -0.60 -2.66
CA VAL A 283 -29.93 0.33 -1.91
C VAL A 283 -29.87 1.67 -2.63
N SER A 284 -29.74 2.76 -1.90
CA SER A 284 -29.53 4.10 -2.45
C SER A 284 -28.03 4.43 -2.49
N ALA A 285 -27.67 5.50 -3.18
CA ALA A 285 -26.27 5.91 -3.35
C ALA A 285 -25.69 6.71 -2.14
N TYR A 286 -26.21 6.53 -0.93
CA TYR A 286 -25.82 7.25 0.28
C TYR A 286 -24.32 7.17 0.60
N HIS A 287 -23.66 6.13 0.12
CA HIS A 287 -22.23 5.87 0.33
C HIS A 287 -21.31 6.69 -0.59
N GLY A 288 -21.83 7.34 -1.64
CA GLY A 288 -21.07 8.18 -2.56
C GLY A 288 -20.40 7.46 -3.72
N TYR A 289 -20.33 6.11 -3.72
CA TYR A 289 -19.58 5.32 -4.73
C TYR A 289 -20.33 5.16 -6.08
N TRP A 290 -21.43 5.85 -6.29
CA TRP A 290 -22.14 5.89 -7.57
C TRP A 290 -22.21 7.31 -8.13
N PRO A 291 -21.05 7.90 -8.51
CA PRO A 291 -21.00 9.28 -8.99
C PRO A 291 -21.76 9.44 -10.32
N VAL A 292 -22.51 10.53 -10.45
CA VAL A 292 -23.19 10.95 -11.68
C VAL A 292 -22.63 12.25 -12.26
N GLU A 293 -21.88 13.01 -11.46
CA GLU A 293 -21.16 14.21 -11.86
C GLU A 293 -19.71 14.17 -11.36
N ALA A 294 -18.77 14.46 -12.25
CA ALA A 294 -17.35 14.36 -11.91
C ALA A 294 -16.91 15.45 -10.90
N ARG A 295 -17.45 16.66 -11.01
CA ARG A 295 -17.06 17.86 -10.24
C ARG A 295 -18.22 18.51 -9.48
N GLY A 296 -19.32 17.82 -9.30
CA GLY A 296 -20.47 18.30 -8.54
C GLY A 296 -20.41 17.84 -7.09
N VAL A 297 -20.60 18.73 -6.14
CA VAL A 297 -20.78 18.38 -4.72
C VAL A 297 -22.21 17.88 -4.52
N ASP A 298 -22.38 16.73 -3.83
CA ASP A 298 -23.73 16.19 -3.58
C ASP A 298 -24.54 17.12 -2.67
N PRO A 299 -25.68 17.62 -3.14
CA PRO A 299 -26.47 18.57 -2.37
C PRO A 299 -27.09 17.96 -1.09
N ARG A 300 -27.09 16.63 -0.95
CA ARG A 300 -27.54 15.92 0.25
C ARG A 300 -26.48 15.92 1.34
N LEU A 301 -25.20 16.07 0.97
CA LEU A 301 -24.08 16.23 1.90
C LEU A 301 -23.81 17.70 2.23
N GLY A 302 -24.30 18.63 1.40
CA GLY A 302 -24.16 20.06 1.60
C GLY A 302 -23.86 20.82 0.31
N THR A 303 -23.64 22.12 0.46
CA THR A 303 -23.22 23.00 -0.63
C THR A 303 -21.68 23.04 -0.75
N PRO A 304 -21.13 23.50 -1.91
CA PRO A 304 -19.68 23.75 -2.00
C PRO A 304 -19.16 24.69 -0.92
N GLU A 305 -19.96 25.70 -0.50
CA GLU A 305 -19.59 26.63 0.56
C GLU A 305 -19.55 25.95 1.93
N GLU A 306 -20.43 24.97 2.21
CA GLU A 306 -20.39 24.17 3.44
C GLU A 306 -19.19 23.22 3.44
N LEU A 307 -18.82 22.64 2.28
CA LEU A 307 -17.61 21.84 2.15
C LEU A 307 -16.35 22.70 2.38
N HIS A 308 -16.28 23.92 1.81
CA HIS A 308 -15.17 24.83 2.11
C HIS A 308 -15.10 25.18 3.60
N ALA A 309 -16.24 25.44 4.24
CA ALA A 309 -16.27 25.74 5.67
C ALA A 309 -15.79 24.56 6.53
N MET A 310 -16.11 23.34 6.13
CA MET A 310 -15.60 22.12 6.77
C MET A 310 -14.07 22.01 6.60
N MET A 311 -13.55 22.24 5.38
CA MET A 311 -12.11 22.23 5.11
C MET A 311 -11.38 23.30 5.92
N ASP A 312 -11.90 24.54 5.95
CA ASP A 312 -11.33 25.62 6.74
C ASP A 312 -11.29 25.26 8.23
N ALA A 313 -12.37 24.70 8.78
CA ALA A 313 -12.44 24.26 10.18
C ALA A 313 -11.43 23.13 10.48
N ALA A 314 -11.27 22.17 9.54
CA ALA A 314 -10.29 21.09 9.68
C ALA A 314 -8.86 21.63 9.68
N HIS A 315 -8.53 22.50 8.74
CA HIS A 315 -7.19 23.09 8.63
C HIS A 315 -6.88 24.02 9.82
N ASP A 316 -7.83 24.80 10.31
CA ASP A 316 -7.68 25.62 11.53
C ASP A 316 -7.43 24.75 12.78
N ALA A 317 -8.00 23.53 12.80
CA ALA A 317 -7.75 22.54 13.85
C ALA A 317 -6.44 21.72 13.65
N GLY A 318 -5.74 21.92 12.54
CA GLY A 318 -4.52 21.18 12.19
C GLY A 318 -4.75 19.80 11.61
N LEU A 319 -5.99 19.49 11.26
CA LEU A 319 -6.36 18.21 10.62
C LEU A 319 -6.03 18.21 9.13
N ARG A 320 -5.56 17.07 8.62
CA ARG A 320 -5.46 16.78 7.18
C ARG A 320 -6.77 16.15 6.71
N VAL A 321 -7.18 16.42 5.48
CA VAL A 321 -8.43 15.89 4.93
C VAL A 321 -8.18 15.15 3.63
N MET A 322 -8.63 13.90 3.58
CA MET A 322 -8.58 13.03 2.41
C MET A 322 -9.99 12.81 1.87
N MET A 323 -10.13 12.92 0.55
CA MET A 323 -11.33 12.50 -0.17
C MET A 323 -11.18 11.08 -0.67
N ASP A 324 -12.26 10.31 -0.63
CA ASP A 324 -12.35 9.05 -1.37
C ASP A 324 -12.70 9.35 -2.85
N PHE A 325 -11.83 8.93 -3.76
CA PHE A 325 -11.97 9.21 -5.19
C PHE A 325 -12.17 7.92 -5.98
N VAL A 326 -13.35 7.80 -6.60
CA VAL A 326 -13.74 6.63 -7.38
C VAL A 326 -13.09 6.70 -8.76
N VAL A 327 -12.13 5.83 -9.01
CA VAL A 327 -11.37 5.79 -10.30
C VAL A 327 -11.81 4.65 -11.22
N ASN A 328 -12.41 3.58 -10.66
CA ASN A 328 -12.70 2.37 -11.41
C ASN A 328 -13.96 2.48 -12.28
N HIS A 329 -14.99 3.19 -11.82
CA HIS A 329 -16.30 3.18 -12.46
C HIS A 329 -17.06 4.48 -12.22
N VAL A 330 -18.16 4.63 -12.93
CA VAL A 330 -19.18 5.65 -12.68
C VAL A 330 -20.56 5.00 -12.65
N HIS A 331 -21.59 5.74 -12.25
CA HIS A 331 -22.98 5.27 -12.43
C HIS A 331 -23.43 5.41 -13.90
N GLU A 332 -24.37 4.58 -14.36
CA GLU A 332 -24.88 4.62 -15.74
C GLU A 332 -25.51 5.98 -16.12
N ASP A 333 -25.95 6.77 -15.17
CA ASP A 333 -26.50 8.12 -15.38
C ASP A 333 -25.40 9.20 -15.43
N HIS A 334 -24.12 8.86 -15.29
CA HIS A 334 -23.02 9.83 -15.32
C HIS A 334 -22.91 10.51 -16.67
N ASP A 335 -22.72 11.84 -16.66
CA ASP A 335 -22.61 12.64 -17.88
C ASP A 335 -21.55 12.15 -18.86
N TYR A 336 -20.42 11.64 -18.37
CA TYR A 336 -19.37 11.08 -19.23
C TYR A 336 -19.82 9.81 -19.94
N PHE A 337 -20.48 8.90 -19.24
CA PHE A 337 -20.99 7.67 -19.86
C PHE A 337 -22.10 7.94 -20.88
N GLN A 338 -22.97 8.89 -20.57
CA GLN A 338 -24.06 9.31 -21.48
C GLN A 338 -23.59 9.97 -22.76
N ASN A 339 -22.42 10.68 -22.71
CA ASN A 339 -21.91 11.46 -23.83
C ASN A 339 -20.72 10.82 -24.55
N ASN A 340 -19.93 9.96 -23.87
CA ASN A 340 -18.69 9.35 -24.35
C ASN A 340 -18.62 7.87 -23.93
N SER A 341 -19.59 7.08 -24.38
CA SER A 341 -19.68 5.68 -23.97
C SER A 341 -18.45 4.83 -24.34
N GLU A 342 -17.65 5.28 -25.31
CA GLU A 342 -16.37 4.66 -25.66
C GLU A 342 -15.25 4.86 -24.63
N TRP A 343 -15.47 5.72 -23.63
CA TRP A 343 -14.58 5.87 -22.48
C TRP A 343 -14.73 4.75 -21.46
N PHE A 344 -15.67 3.82 -21.68
CA PHE A 344 -16.02 2.82 -20.69
C PHE A 344 -16.07 1.42 -21.29
N ASN A 345 -15.68 0.44 -20.48
CA ASN A 345 -15.86 -0.97 -20.73
C ASN A 345 -17.26 -1.39 -20.25
N THR A 346 -17.97 -2.17 -21.06
CA THR A 346 -19.32 -2.62 -20.77
C THR A 346 -19.55 -4.04 -21.29
N GLY A 347 -20.54 -4.73 -20.74
CA GLY A 347 -20.98 -6.04 -21.26
C GLY A 347 -20.34 -7.26 -20.60
N CYS A 348 -19.38 -7.08 -19.71
CA CYS A 348 -18.81 -8.12 -18.88
C CYS A 348 -19.03 -7.74 -17.41
N ILE A 349 -19.86 -8.46 -16.66
CA ILE A 349 -20.10 -8.21 -15.24
C ILE A 349 -19.26 -9.20 -14.46
N CYS A 350 -18.41 -8.68 -13.58
CA CYS A 350 -17.45 -9.45 -12.79
C CYS A 350 -18.13 -10.61 -12.05
N GLY A 351 -17.52 -11.79 -12.10
CA GLY A 351 -18.02 -13.00 -11.45
C GLY A 351 -19.16 -13.73 -12.18
N GLN A 352 -19.70 -13.17 -13.26
CA GLN A 352 -20.70 -13.88 -14.08
C GLN A 352 -20.04 -14.86 -15.06
N ALA A 353 -20.86 -15.74 -15.66
CA ALA A 353 -20.38 -16.72 -16.63
C ALA A 353 -19.63 -16.05 -17.78
N ASN A 354 -18.39 -16.46 -18.02
CA ASN A 354 -17.43 -15.92 -18.98
C ASN A 354 -16.93 -14.50 -18.64
N CYS A 355 -16.94 -14.11 -17.38
CA CYS A 355 -16.39 -12.86 -16.88
C CYS A 355 -15.76 -13.08 -15.50
N ASP A 356 -14.68 -13.85 -15.47
CA ASP A 356 -13.94 -14.17 -14.24
C ASP A 356 -13.25 -12.92 -13.65
N TRP A 357 -13.30 -12.77 -12.33
CA TRP A 357 -12.70 -11.64 -11.61
C TRP A 357 -11.19 -11.46 -11.84
N THR A 358 -10.47 -12.54 -12.12
CA THR A 358 -9.02 -12.51 -12.33
C THR A 358 -8.69 -12.20 -13.78
N GLU A 359 -9.39 -12.89 -14.73
CA GLU A 359 -9.16 -12.72 -16.16
C GLU A 359 -9.61 -11.34 -16.66
N HIS A 360 -10.76 -10.84 -16.15
CA HIS A 360 -11.36 -9.57 -16.54
C HIS A 360 -11.17 -8.46 -15.49
N ARG A 361 -10.18 -8.56 -14.66
CA ARG A 361 -9.92 -7.64 -13.53
C ARG A 361 -9.92 -6.16 -13.92
N LEU A 362 -9.52 -5.82 -15.13
CA LEU A 362 -9.30 -4.46 -15.63
C LEU A 362 -10.39 -3.98 -16.61
N ASP A 363 -11.42 -4.79 -16.88
CA ASP A 363 -12.42 -4.45 -17.90
C ASP A 363 -13.83 -4.95 -17.57
N CYS A 364 -14.07 -5.51 -16.38
CA CYS A 364 -15.39 -5.95 -15.97
C CYS A 364 -16.11 -4.91 -15.11
N GLN A 365 -17.42 -4.77 -15.31
CA GLN A 365 -18.29 -3.95 -14.48
C GLN A 365 -18.62 -4.67 -13.18
N PHE A 366 -18.61 -3.97 -12.04
CA PHE A 366 -19.07 -4.56 -10.77
C PHE A 366 -20.56 -4.91 -10.82
N THR A 367 -21.35 -4.03 -11.41
CA THR A 367 -22.77 -4.30 -11.73
C THR A 367 -23.13 -3.68 -13.07
N ALA A 368 -24.31 -4.05 -13.62
CA ALA A 368 -24.74 -3.56 -14.92
C ALA A 368 -24.90 -2.03 -15.02
N TYR A 369 -25.18 -1.35 -13.89
CA TYR A 369 -25.35 0.10 -13.83
C TYR A 369 -24.09 0.86 -13.42
N MET A 370 -22.93 0.16 -13.34
CA MET A 370 -21.61 0.72 -13.02
C MET A 370 -20.65 0.46 -14.18
N PRO A 371 -20.72 1.24 -15.28
CA PRO A 371 -19.77 1.12 -16.38
C PRO A 371 -18.34 1.40 -15.88
N ASP A 372 -17.44 0.50 -16.24
CA ASP A 372 -16.03 0.48 -15.89
C ASP A 372 -15.24 1.47 -16.75
N VAL A 373 -14.31 2.23 -16.17
CA VAL A 373 -13.52 3.23 -16.91
C VAL A 373 -12.44 2.56 -17.74
N ASN A 374 -12.48 2.80 -19.05
CA ASN A 374 -11.45 2.34 -19.97
C ASN A 374 -10.20 3.24 -19.94
N TRP A 375 -9.30 2.97 -19.01
CA TRP A 375 -8.05 3.73 -18.85
C TRP A 375 -7.11 3.67 -20.06
N LYS A 376 -7.33 2.73 -20.99
CA LYS A 376 -6.62 2.69 -22.29
C LYS A 376 -7.09 3.78 -23.25
N ASN A 377 -8.25 4.37 -22.99
CA ASN A 377 -8.72 5.53 -23.72
C ASN A 377 -8.01 6.79 -23.21
N ARG A 378 -7.15 7.40 -24.05
CA ARG A 378 -6.35 8.59 -23.70
C ARG A 378 -7.21 9.75 -23.17
N GLN A 379 -8.37 10.00 -23.76
CA GLN A 379 -9.24 11.12 -23.36
C GLN A 379 -9.89 10.85 -22.00
N ALA A 380 -10.32 9.62 -21.75
CA ALA A 380 -10.85 9.23 -20.45
C ALA A 380 -9.77 9.37 -19.37
N SER A 381 -8.57 8.81 -19.59
CA SER A 381 -7.45 8.89 -18.66
C SER A 381 -7.11 10.34 -18.28
N GLU A 382 -6.92 11.21 -19.26
CA GLU A 382 -6.64 12.64 -19.03
C GLU A 382 -7.76 13.35 -18.27
N GLN A 383 -9.04 13.02 -18.58
CA GLN A 383 -10.16 13.68 -17.94
C GLN A 383 -10.33 13.26 -16.48
N PHE A 384 -10.24 11.97 -16.18
CA PHE A 384 -10.38 11.50 -14.79
C PHE A 384 -9.23 11.98 -13.89
N ILE A 385 -8.02 12.08 -14.44
CA ILE A 385 -6.88 12.69 -13.70
C ILE A 385 -7.15 14.18 -13.47
N ALA A 386 -7.59 14.91 -14.48
CA ALA A 386 -7.93 16.33 -14.34
C ALA A 386 -9.07 16.57 -13.33
N ASP A 387 -9.99 15.61 -13.16
CA ASP A 387 -11.03 15.69 -12.15
C ASP A 387 -10.47 15.50 -10.73
N ALA A 388 -9.54 14.58 -10.54
CA ALA A 388 -8.85 14.41 -9.24
C ALA A 388 -8.07 15.67 -8.86
N LEU A 389 -7.30 16.24 -9.80
CA LEU A 389 -6.58 17.50 -9.57
C LEU A 389 -7.54 18.65 -9.23
N TRP A 390 -8.70 18.71 -9.89
CA TRP A 390 -9.72 19.73 -9.61
C TRP A 390 -10.24 19.64 -8.18
N TRP A 391 -10.50 18.44 -7.65
CA TRP A 391 -10.94 18.26 -6.27
C TRP A 391 -9.89 18.73 -5.27
N ILE A 392 -8.63 18.33 -5.47
CA ILE A 392 -7.52 18.75 -4.61
C ILE A 392 -7.34 20.27 -4.64
N GLU A 393 -7.35 20.88 -5.83
CA GLU A 393 -7.14 22.31 -6.01
C GLU A 393 -8.30 23.13 -5.45
N THR A 394 -9.54 22.72 -5.77
CA THR A 394 -10.74 23.51 -5.41
C THR A 394 -10.96 23.53 -3.91
N PHE A 395 -10.82 22.40 -3.24
CA PHE A 395 -11.14 22.30 -1.82
C PHE A 395 -9.91 22.24 -0.91
N GLY A 396 -8.72 22.20 -1.48
CA GLY A 396 -7.49 22.18 -0.70
C GLY A 396 -7.32 20.86 0.06
N LEU A 397 -7.58 19.71 -0.59
CA LEU A 397 -7.37 18.40 0.02
C LEU A 397 -5.90 18.17 0.36
N ASP A 398 -5.64 17.35 1.38
CA ASP A 398 -4.30 16.96 1.82
C ASP A 398 -3.95 15.54 1.40
N GLY A 399 -4.93 14.78 0.94
CA GLY A 399 -4.75 13.42 0.46
C GLY A 399 -5.94 12.92 -0.33
N VAL A 400 -5.76 11.75 -0.95
CA VAL A 400 -6.80 11.05 -1.70
C VAL A 400 -6.73 9.56 -1.39
N ARG A 401 -7.85 8.98 -1.04
CA ARG A 401 -7.99 7.52 -1.09
C ARG A 401 -8.49 7.15 -2.47
N VAL A 402 -7.69 6.39 -3.19
CA VAL A 402 -8.00 5.92 -4.54
C VAL A 402 -8.77 4.61 -4.44
N ASP A 403 -10.07 4.67 -4.78
CA ASP A 403 -10.99 3.54 -4.67
C ASP A 403 -10.69 2.45 -5.68
N ALA A 404 -10.88 1.18 -5.28
CA ALA A 404 -10.83 0.00 -6.14
C ALA A 404 -9.60 -0.10 -7.08
N VAL A 405 -8.43 0.36 -6.62
CA VAL A 405 -7.17 0.40 -7.39
C VAL A 405 -6.82 -0.94 -8.03
N LYS A 406 -7.17 -2.05 -7.37
CA LYS A 406 -6.98 -3.40 -7.92
C LYS A 406 -7.55 -3.59 -9.33
N HIS A 407 -8.55 -2.82 -9.70
CA HIS A 407 -9.35 -2.97 -10.92
C HIS A 407 -9.01 -1.97 -12.02
N VAL A 408 -7.97 -1.14 -11.85
CA VAL A 408 -7.51 -0.19 -12.88
C VAL A 408 -6.11 -0.56 -13.38
N GLU A 409 -5.78 -0.13 -14.58
CA GLU A 409 -4.43 -0.27 -15.14
C GLU A 409 -3.41 0.50 -14.28
N ASN A 410 -2.18 -0.02 -14.15
CA ASN A 410 -1.11 0.64 -13.41
C ASN A 410 -0.85 2.07 -13.90
N LEU A 411 -1.00 2.31 -15.20
CA LEU A 411 -0.83 3.66 -15.77
C LEU A 411 -1.79 4.70 -15.16
N ALA A 412 -2.98 4.29 -14.71
CA ALA A 412 -3.92 5.19 -14.08
C ALA A 412 -3.33 5.79 -12.80
N VAL A 413 -2.69 4.94 -11.99
CA VAL A 413 -2.01 5.35 -10.77
C VAL A 413 -0.75 6.16 -11.08
N ALA A 414 0.12 5.67 -11.96
CA ALA A 414 1.37 6.35 -12.30
C ALA A 414 1.12 7.77 -12.83
N ASN A 415 0.15 7.92 -13.72
CA ASN A 415 -0.19 9.25 -14.26
C ASN A 415 -0.84 10.15 -13.20
N LEU A 416 -1.70 9.59 -12.33
CA LEU A 416 -2.31 10.36 -11.24
C LEU A 416 -1.24 10.90 -10.28
N VAL A 417 -0.32 10.05 -9.84
CA VAL A 417 0.81 10.40 -8.98
C VAL A 417 1.67 11.47 -9.65
N ALA A 418 2.11 11.24 -10.89
CA ALA A 418 2.96 12.18 -11.63
C ALA A 418 2.34 13.58 -11.74
N GLN A 419 1.04 13.65 -12.05
CA GLN A 419 0.33 14.92 -12.20
C GLN A 419 0.09 15.62 -10.85
N ILE A 420 -0.18 14.86 -9.77
CA ILE A 420 -0.33 15.42 -8.44
C ILE A 420 1.01 16.00 -7.95
N ASN A 421 2.11 15.24 -8.05
CA ASN A 421 3.44 15.70 -7.66
C ASN A 421 3.84 16.97 -8.41
N GLN A 422 3.61 16.98 -9.72
CA GLN A 422 3.90 18.15 -10.56
C GLN A 422 3.08 19.39 -10.17
N ARG A 423 1.80 19.19 -9.80
CA ARG A 423 0.88 20.29 -9.54
C ARG A 423 0.97 20.85 -8.12
N PHE A 424 1.14 20.00 -7.11
CA PHE A 424 0.96 20.36 -5.71
C PHE A 424 2.23 20.27 -4.86
N GLU A 425 3.20 19.43 -5.21
CA GLU A 425 4.31 19.10 -4.31
C GLU A 425 5.60 19.89 -4.58
N THR A 426 5.48 21.04 -5.17
CA THR A 426 6.63 21.85 -5.60
C THR A 426 7.37 22.55 -4.45
N VAL A 427 6.76 22.70 -3.28
CA VAL A 427 7.31 23.41 -2.10
C VAL A 427 7.28 22.58 -0.80
N GLY A 428 7.30 21.25 -0.91
CA GLY A 428 7.40 20.33 0.24
C GLY A 428 6.08 20.04 0.94
N THR A 429 4.94 20.29 0.29
CA THR A 429 3.66 19.72 0.70
C THR A 429 3.51 18.37 0.04
N ASP A 430 3.06 17.39 0.78
CA ASP A 430 2.89 15.99 0.41
C ASP A 430 1.40 15.66 0.35
N ILE A 431 0.87 15.28 -0.80
CA ILE A 431 -0.52 14.86 -0.99
C ILE A 431 -0.56 13.33 -0.88
N TYR A 432 -0.94 12.84 0.27
CA TYR A 432 -0.92 11.40 0.52
C TYR A 432 -1.93 10.63 -0.32
N LEU A 433 -1.43 9.71 -1.12
CA LEU A 433 -2.21 8.85 -2.01
C LEU A 433 -2.31 7.44 -1.44
N LYS A 434 -3.45 7.14 -0.84
CA LYS A 434 -3.76 5.84 -0.25
C LYS A 434 -4.61 5.01 -1.20
N GLY A 435 -4.14 3.84 -1.61
CA GLY A 435 -4.93 2.94 -2.46
C GLY A 435 -5.78 1.92 -1.71
N GLU A 436 -6.66 1.29 -2.49
CA GLU A 436 -7.37 0.08 -2.10
C GLU A 436 -7.11 -1.04 -3.11
N THR A 437 -6.23 -1.97 -2.76
CA THR A 437 -6.06 -3.24 -3.47
C THR A 437 -6.58 -4.35 -2.56
N ALA A 438 -7.88 -4.63 -2.63
CA ALA A 438 -8.55 -5.61 -1.79
C ALA A 438 -7.97 -7.02 -2.04
N MET A 439 -7.22 -7.53 -1.08
CA MET A 439 -6.59 -8.85 -1.09
C MET A 439 -6.90 -9.58 0.21
N GLY A 440 -6.82 -10.88 0.21
CA GLY A 440 -7.05 -11.71 1.38
C GLY A 440 -5.73 -12.12 2.06
N TRP A 441 -5.87 -13.07 2.98
CA TRP A 441 -4.79 -13.83 3.58
C TRP A 441 -5.03 -15.33 3.28
N SER A 442 -4.06 -16.00 2.68
CA SER A 442 -4.23 -17.33 2.09
C SER A 442 -3.68 -18.47 2.94
N GLY A 443 -3.08 -18.20 4.11
CA GLY A 443 -2.55 -19.24 4.97
C GLY A 443 -1.37 -18.78 5.83
N HIS A 444 -0.84 -19.70 6.64
CA HIS A 444 0.12 -19.38 7.71
C HIS A 444 1.55 -19.14 7.20
N SER A 445 1.89 -19.57 5.99
CA SER A 445 3.23 -19.34 5.45
C SER A 445 3.30 -18.01 4.68
N LEU A 446 4.47 -17.40 4.67
CA LEU A 446 4.73 -16.22 3.84
C LEU A 446 4.55 -16.56 2.35
N GLU A 447 4.96 -17.75 1.93
CA GLU A 447 4.86 -18.21 0.53
C GLU A 447 3.41 -18.21 0.02
N ASP A 448 2.45 -18.64 0.84
CA ASP A 448 1.03 -18.65 0.48
C ASP A 448 0.48 -17.22 0.24
N ASN A 449 1.16 -16.19 0.73
CA ASN A 449 0.72 -14.79 0.68
C ASN A 449 1.55 -13.89 -0.26
N GLN A 450 2.54 -14.43 -0.96
CA GLN A 450 3.38 -13.65 -1.88
C GLN A 450 2.58 -13.00 -3.00
N ALA A 451 1.58 -13.70 -3.54
CA ALA A 451 0.72 -13.16 -4.59
C ALA A 451 -0.12 -11.96 -4.09
N GLN A 452 -0.57 -11.99 -2.83
CA GLN A 452 -1.33 -10.90 -2.20
C GLN A 452 -0.45 -9.67 -2.01
N TYR A 453 0.74 -9.84 -1.42
CA TYR A 453 1.72 -8.75 -1.31
C TYR A 453 2.12 -8.20 -2.67
N GLY A 454 2.38 -9.09 -3.65
CA GLY A 454 2.74 -8.69 -5.01
C GLY A 454 1.64 -7.86 -5.69
N ALA A 455 0.37 -8.21 -5.50
CA ALA A 455 -0.76 -7.46 -6.06
C ALA A 455 -0.88 -6.05 -5.45
N ILE A 456 -0.65 -5.91 -4.15
CA ILE A 456 -0.65 -4.61 -3.46
C ILE A 456 0.57 -3.79 -3.89
N ASN A 457 1.76 -4.39 -3.90
CA ASN A 457 3.01 -3.72 -4.28
C ASN A 457 3.01 -3.23 -5.75
N ALA A 458 2.23 -3.85 -6.63
CA ALA A 458 2.16 -3.46 -8.04
C ALA A 458 1.71 -2.01 -8.29
N TYR A 459 1.09 -1.39 -7.30
CA TYR A 459 0.62 0.00 -7.37
C TYR A 459 1.39 0.96 -6.46
N MET A 460 2.49 0.50 -5.85
CA MET A 460 3.32 1.31 -4.94
C MET A 460 4.72 1.48 -5.52
N GLY A 461 5.45 2.46 -5.04
CA GLY A 461 6.82 2.75 -5.46
C GLY A 461 7.03 4.22 -5.78
N PRO A 462 8.17 4.59 -6.35
CA PRO A 462 8.51 5.99 -6.62
C PRO A 462 7.49 6.71 -7.52
N ASP A 463 6.88 5.97 -8.45
CA ASP A 463 5.87 6.47 -9.39
C ASP A 463 4.48 5.91 -9.05
N GLY A 464 4.29 5.40 -7.86
CA GLY A 464 3.06 4.76 -7.37
C GLY A 464 2.50 5.45 -6.15
N LEU A 465 1.49 4.81 -5.55
CA LEU A 465 0.85 5.29 -4.34
C LEU A 465 1.82 5.29 -3.14
N ASP A 466 1.63 6.23 -2.23
CA ASP A 466 2.42 6.34 -1.00
C ASP A 466 2.15 5.19 -0.02
N GLY A 467 0.94 4.64 -0.07
CA GLY A 467 0.55 3.52 0.78
C GLY A 467 -0.80 2.92 0.41
N GLN A 468 -1.16 1.86 1.10
CA GLN A 468 -2.43 1.18 0.89
C GLN A 468 -3.00 0.63 2.20
N ALA A 469 -4.27 0.25 2.21
CA ALA A 469 -4.85 -0.53 3.28
C ALA A 469 -4.10 -1.87 3.42
N ASP A 470 -3.71 -2.22 4.65
CA ASP A 470 -2.97 -3.47 4.91
C ASP A 470 -3.93 -4.66 5.01
N PHE A 471 -4.43 -5.10 3.85
CA PHE A 471 -5.39 -6.20 3.76
C PHE A 471 -4.82 -7.53 4.26
N VAL A 472 -3.55 -7.82 3.95
CA VAL A 472 -2.94 -9.09 4.37
C VAL A 472 -2.85 -9.16 5.87
N LEU A 473 -2.38 -8.11 6.53
CA LEU A 473 -2.31 -8.02 7.99
C LEU A 473 -3.70 -8.08 8.62
N TYR A 474 -4.65 -7.32 8.09
CA TYR A 474 -6.04 -7.32 8.55
C TYR A 474 -6.61 -8.75 8.59
N HIS A 475 -6.59 -9.46 7.46
CA HIS A 475 -7.15 -10.81 7.34
C HIS A 475 -6.35 -11.85 8.13
N ALA A 476 -5.04 -11.66 8.29
CA ALA A 476 -4.23 -12.56 9.10
C ALA A 476 -4.58 -12.46 10.58
N VAL A 477 -4.84 -11.25 11.11
CA VAL A 477 -4.83 -11.07 12.56
C VAL A 477 -6.19 -10.75 13.17
N VAL A 478 -7.08 -9.99 12.50
CA VAL A 478 -8.26 -9.47 13.18
C VAL A 478 -9.19 -10.58 13.63
N ASP A 479 -9.72 -11.38 12.71
CA ASP A 479 -10.62 -12.48 13.07
C ASP A 479 -9.90 -13.63 13.76
N ASN A 480 -8.66 -13.90 13.40
CA ASN A 480 -7.92 -15.04 13.91
C ASN A 480 -7.43 -14.84 15.36
N VAL A 481 -6.98 -13.62 15.69
CA VAL A 481 -6.37 -13.34 17.01
C VAL A 481 -7.36 -12.67 17.96
N PHE A 482 -8.04 -11.59 17.50
CA PHE A 482 -8.84 -10.75 18.39
C PHE A 482 -10.29 -11.21 18.51
N VAL A 483 -10.88 -11.72 17.45
CA VAL A 483 -12.27 -12.19 17.41
C VAL A 483 -12.38 -13.63 17.88
N SER A 484 -11.88 -14.57 17.11
CA SER A 484 -12.03 -16.01 17.38
C SER A 484 -11.03 -16.54 18.41
N GLY A 485 -9.85 -15.90 18.52
CA GLY A 485 -8.76 -16.39 19.34
C GLY A 485 -8.18 -17.74 18.90
N ASN A 486 -8.47 -18.17 17.66
CA ASN A 486 -7.94 -19.38 17.08
C ASN A 486 -6.43 -19.32 16.91
N GLU A 487 -5.91 -18.10 16.70
CA GLU A 487 -4.50 -17.82 16.64
C GLU A 487 -4.01 -17.07 17.89
N ASN A 488 -2.73 -17.10 18.13
CA ASN A 488 -2.11 -16.58 19.32
C ASN A 488 -1.31 -15.29 19.04
N TYR A 489 -0.70 -14.70 20.08
CA TYR A 489 0.09 -13.49 19.93
C TYR A 489 1.45 -13.70 19.23
N GLN A 490 1.93 -14.92 19.07
CA GLN A 490 3.07 -15.21 18.21
C GLN A 490 2.68 -15.04 16.75
N HIS A 491 1.46 -15.41 16.37
CA HIS A 491 0.90 -15.16 15.04
C HIS A 491 0.69 -13.66 14.79
N LEU A 492 0.15 -12.91 15.77
CA LEU A 492 0.04 -11.45 15.69
C LEU A 492 1.41 -10.80 15.43
N ASP A 493 2.41 -11.17 16.24
CA ASP A 493 3.77 -10.67 16.11
C ASP A 493 4.39 -10.99 14.75
N TYR A 494 4.24 -12.24 14.30
CA TYR A 494 4.75 -12.67 12.99
C TYR A 494 4.20 -11.82 11.85
N TRP A 495 2.87 -11.64 11.75
CA TRP A 495 2.28 -10.89 10.65
C TRP A 495 2.50 -9.38 10.77
N THR A 496 2.59 -8.83 11.99
CA THR A 496 3.00 -7.44 12.20
C THR A 496 4.41 -7.20 11.67
N ASN A 497 5.35 -8.13 11.91
CA ASN A 497 6.70 -8.05 11.33
C ASN A 497 6.67 -8.20 9.79
N ARG A 498 5.85 -9.12 9.24
CA ARG A 498 5.75 -9.28 7.77
C ARG A 498 5.23 -8.02 7.09
N SER A 499 4.28 -7.33 7.70
CA SER A 499 3.84 -6.02 7.20
C SER A 499 4.97 -5.00 7.07
N GLN A 500 6.01 -5.08 7.90
CA GLN A 500 7.18 -4.20 7.79
C GLN A 500 8.12 -4.59 6.64
N ASP A 501 8.18 -5.88 6.28
CA ASP A 501 9.20 -6.44 5.40
C ASP A 501 8.73 -6.67 3.97
N GLN A 502 7.41 -6.80 3.73
CA GLN A 502 6.87 -7.32 2.48
C GLN A 502 6.34 -6.24 1.54
N TYR A 503 6.16 -5.03 2.01
CA TYR A 503 5.73 -3.93 1.17
C TYR A 503 6.92 -3.17 0.58
N THR A 504 6.66 -2.46 -0.51
CA THR A 504 7.67 -1.64 -1.20
C THR A 504 8.34 -0.69 -0.21
N PRO A 505 9.66 -0.64 -0.12
CA PRO A 505 10.37 0.24 0.80
C PRO A 505 9.96 1.70 0.64
N GLY A 506 9.68 2.36 1.76
CA GLY A 506 9.20 3.74 1.79
C GLY A 506 7.69 3.89 1.74
N SER A 507 6.94 2.80 1.53
CA SER A 507 5.47 2.86 1.58
C SER A 507 4.95 3.03 3.01
N LEU A 508 3.96 3.88 3.18
CA LEU A 508 3.26 4.08 4.45
C LEU A 508 1.93 3.32 4.44
N MET A 509 1.93 2.11 5.00
CA MET A 509 0.75 1.27 5.06
C MET A 509 -0.26 1.76 6.09
N VAL A 510 -1.54 1.46 5.84
CA VAL A 510 -2.67 1.81 6.71
C VAL A 510 -3.22 0.54 7.36
N PRO A 511 -2.72 0.15 8.55
CA PRO A 511 -3.31 -0.94 9.32
C PRO A 511 -4.69 -0.54 9.85
N TYR A 512 -5.60 -1.51 9.95
CA TYR A 512 -6.97 -1.29 10.43
C TYR A 512 -7.54 -2.55 11.08
N VAL A 513 -8.60 -2.39 11.88
CA VAL A 513 -9.36 -3.50 12.48
C VAL A 513 -10.83 -3.49 12.09
N GLY A 514 -11.30 -2.38 11.53
CA GLY A 514 -12.65 -2.16 11.02
C GLY A 514 -12.66 -1.16 9.87
N SER A 515 -13.65 -1.26 8.99
CA SER A 515 -13.91 -0.31 7.90
C SER A 515 -15.39 -0.35 7.53
N HIS A 516 -15.78 0.46 6.56
CA HIS A 516 -17.15 0.46 6.03
C HIS A 516 -17.53 -0.81 5.23
N ASP A 517 -16.55 -1.67 4.89
CA ASP A 517 -16.74 -2.86 4.06
C ASP A 517 -16.79 -4.17 4.87
N VAL A 518 -16.62 -4.08 6.18
CA VAL A 518 -16.58 -5.26 7.05
C VAL A 518 -17.52 -5.11 8.25
N PRO A 519 -18.06 -6.21 8.80
CA PRO A 519 -18.85 -6.15 10.02
C PRO A 519 -18.05 -5.52 11.17
N ARG A 520 -18.74 -4.84 12.09
CA ARG A 520 -18.11 -4.20 13.24
C ARG A 520 -17.35 -5.22 14.10
N LEU A 521 -16.17 -4.84 14.57
CA LEU A 521 -15.32 -5.71 15.40
C LEU A 521 -16.06 -6.25 16.62
N THR A 522 -16.81 -5.42 17.31
CA THR A 522 -17.57 -5.78 18.50
C THR A 522 -18.65 -6.81 18.20
N SER A 523 -19.35 -6.71 17.08
CA SER A 523 -20.34 -7.72 16.64
C SER A 523 -19.68 -9.05 16.30
N ARG A 524 -18.51 -9.04 15.67
CA ARG A 524 -17.74 -10.26 15.37
C ARG A 524 -17.18 -10.93 16.64
N ALA A 525 -16.79 -10.13 17.62
CA ALA A 525 -16.23 -10.62 18.89
C ALA A 525 -17.31 -11.07 19.90
N ASP A 526 -18.59 -10.71 19.70
CA ASP A 526 -19.67 -11.05 20.58
C ASP A 526 -20.24 -12.42 20.27
N THR A 527 -20.09 -13.35 21.24
CA THR A 527 -20.58 -14.74 21.10
C THR A 527 -22.07 -14.91 21.45
N GLY A 528 -22.73 -13.85 21.87
CA GLY A 528 -24.11 -13.90 22.40
C GLY A 528 -25.19 -13.40 21.44
N THR A 529 -24.81 -12.80 20.31
CA THR A 529 -25.73 -12.19 19.34
C THR A 529 -25.96 -13.06 18.11
N ASN A 530 -26.73 -12.55 17.17
CA ASN A 530 -26.91 -13.13 15.83
C ASN A 530 -25.58 -13.09 15.05
N ASP A 531 -25.56 -13.78 13.92
CA ASP A 531 -24.40 -13.82 13.04
C ASP A 531 -23.97 -12.41 12.65
N ALA A 532 -22.72 -12.09 12.89
CA ALA A 532 -22.14 -10.78 12.59
C ALA A 532 -22.07 -10.47 11.09
N TYR A 533 -22.25 -11.46 10.23
CA TYR A 533 -22.28 -11.29 8.76
C TYR A 533 -23.68 -11.10 8.18
N ASN A 534 -24.73 -11.10 9.03
CA ASN A 534 -26.07 -10.75 8.59
C ASN A 534 -26.14 -9.30 8.15
N GLN A 535 -26.85 -9.06 7.03
CA GLN A 535 -26.93 -7.77 6.36
C GLN A 535 -28.30 -7.10 6.55
N TRP A 536 -29.36 -7.89 6.68
CA TRP A 536 -30.75 -7.43 6.60
C TRP A 536 -31.55 -7.80 7.84
N ALA A 537 -32.58 -7.02 8.14
CA ALA A 537 -33.38 -7.18 9.33
C ALA A 537 -34.07 -8.55 9.43
N GLU A 538 -34.44 -9.18 8.32
CA GLU A 538 -35.03 -10.51 8.27
C GLU A 538 -34.07 -11.63 8.63
N ASP A 539 -32.77 -11.44 8.45
CA ASP A 539 -31.73 -12.39 8.81
C ASP A 539 -31.45 -12.41 10.32
N GLY A 540 -31.91 -11.36 11.02
CA GLY A 540 -31.64 -11.15 12.44
C GLY A 540 -30.29 -10.49 12.65
N LEU A 541 -30.27 -9.15 12.61
CA LEU A 541 -29.07 -8.35 12.77
C LEU A 541 -28.43 -8.49 14.14
N PRO A 542 -27.09 -8.35 14.27
CA PRO A 542 -26.43 -8.28 15.56
C PRO A 542 -26.90 -7.06 16.35
N GLY A 543 -26.98 -7.20 17.67
CA GLY A 543 -27.34 -6.10 18.55
C GLY A 543 -26.12 -5.62 19.34
N GLN A 544 -26.33 -4.56 20.12
CA GLN A 544 -25.28 -4.03 21.00
C GLN A 544 -24.77 -5.10 21.98
N PRO A 545 -23.46 -5.40 22.00
CA PRO A 545 -22.89 -6.36 22.93
C PRO A 545 -23.06 -5.93 24.39
N GLY A 546 -23.46 -6.86 25.25
CA GLY A 546 -23.60 -6.60 26.68
C GLY A 546 -22.45 -7.12 27.53
N ASP A 547 -21.58 -7.98 26.97
CA ASP A 547 -20.51 -8.63 27.71
C ASP A 547 -19.22 -7.80 27.68
N ALA A 548 -18.65 -7.53 28.85
CA ALA A 548 -17.37 -6.80 28.94
C ALA A 548 -16.21 -7.53 28.24
N SER A 549 -16.29 -8.86 28.03
CA SER A 549 -15.25 -9.59 27.30
C SER A 549 -15.10 -9.15 25.87
N THR A 550 -16.20 -8.77 25.19
CA THR A 550 -16.19 -8.20 23.84
C THR A 550 -15.40 -6.90 23.80
N TYR A 551 -15.63 -6.01 24.76
CA TYR A 551 -14.91 -4.73 24.82
C TYR A 551 -13.46 -4.90 25.27
N HIS A 552 -13.13 -5.96 26.03
CA HIS A 552 -11.73 -6.30 26.30
C HIS A 552 -11.01 -6.78 25.02
N ALA A 553 -11.66 -7.56 24.18
CA ALA A 553 -11.10 -7.97 22.89
C ALA A 553 -10.90 -6.76 21.97
N ALA A 554 -11.88 -5.85 21.92
CA ALA A 554 -11.77 -4.58 21.19
C ALA A 554 -10.60 -3.74 21.71
N LEU A 555 -10.45 -3.57 23.04
CA LEU A 555 -9.31 -2.83 23.60
C LEU A 555 -7.95 -3.47 23.26
N GLN A 556 -7.86 -4.81 23.18
CA GLN A 556 -6.63 -5.46 22.72
C GLN A 556 -6.33 -5.15 21.25
N ALA A 557 -7.34 -5.18 20.39
CA ALA A 557 -7.19 -4.90 18.96
C ALA A 557 -6.81 -3.42 18.71
N TYR A 558 -7.53 -2.48 19.32
CA TYR A 558 -7.20 -1.05 19.17
C TYR A 558 -5.91 -0.66 19.91
N GLY A 559 -5.59 -1.33 21.02
CA GLY A 559 -4.31 -1.15 21.71
C GLY A 559 -3.11 -1.55 20.83
N TRP A 560 -3.24 -2.65 20.11
CA TRP A 560 -2.27 -3.03 19.08
C TRP A 560 -2.27 -2.04 17.93
N LEU A 561 -3.42 -1.71 17.35
CA LEU A 561 -3.56 -0.83 16.20
C LEU A 561 -2.91 0.54 16.43
N LEU A 562 -3.20 1.19 17.57
CA LEU A 562 -2.71 2.54 17.89
C LEU A 562 -1.22 2.57 18.31
N THR A 563 -0.60 1.41 18.47
CA THR A 563 0.81 1.30 18.87
C THR A 563 1.67 0.52 17.87
N THR A 564 1.09 0.10 16.73
CA THR A 564 1.79 -0.57 15.62
C THR A 564 2.32 0.46 14.61
N PRO A 565 3.33 0.14 13.76
CA PRO A 565 3.79 0.99 12.68
C PRO A 565 2.71 1.27 11.63
N GLY A 566 2.91 2.36 10.88
CA GLY A 566 2.01 2.80 9.80
C GLY A 566 1.08 3.92 10.24
N ALA A 567 0.17 4.32 9.35
CA ALA A 567 -0.88 5.30 9.61
C ALA A 567 -2.20 4.57 9.97
N PRO A 568 -2.46 4.28 11.26
CA PRO A 568 -3.62 3.47 11.65
C PRO A 568 -4.93 4.15 11.34
N LEU A 569 -5.94 3.34 10.99
CA LEU A 569 -7.28 3.78 10.65
C LEU A 569 -8.27 3.42 11.76
N LEU A 570 -9.02 4.41 12.22
CA LEU A 570 -10.25 4.24 12.99
C LEU A 570 -11.47 4.51 12.08
N TYR A 571 -12.39 3.58 12.01
CA TYR A 571 -13.68 3.79 11.36
C TYR A 571 -14.65 4.43 12.36
N TYR A 572 -15.43 5.45 11.96
CA TYR A 572 -16.30 6.17 12.88
C TYR A 572 -17.17 5.22 13.73
N GLY A 573 -17.20 5.47 15.02
CA GLY A 573 -17.89 4.61 15.99
C GLY A 573 -17.03 3.49 16.58
N ASP A 574 -15.91 3.14 15.97
CA ASP A 574 -14.99 2.13 16.49
C ASP A 574 -14.42 2.52 17.86
N GLU A 575 -14.24 3.81 18.09
CA GLU A 575 -13.67 4.38 19.32
C GLU A 575 -14.54 4.12 20.56
N TYR A 576 -15.82 3.93 20.39
CA TYR A 576 -16.69 3.47 21.47
C TYR A 576 -17.21 2.05 21.28
N GLY A 577 -16.78 1.36 20.23
CA GLY A 577 -17.17 -0.01 19.94
C GLY A 577 -18.58 -0.13 19.39
N GLU A 578 -18.90 0.66 18.35
CA GLU A 578 -20.14 0.52 17.57
C GLU A 578 -20.30 -0.93 17.10
N TYR A 579 -21.55 -1.36 17.04
CA TYR A 579 -21.95 -2.68 16.58
C TYR A 579 -22.62 -2.60 15.21
N GLY A 580 -22.78 -3.72 14.55
CA GLY A 580 -23.44 -3.84 13.26
C GLY A 580 -22.91 -5.03 12.47
N GLY A 581 -23.76 -5.60 11.63
CA GLY A 581 -23.47 -6.73 10.76
C GLY A 581 -22.68 -6.33 9.52
N ALA A 582 -22.77 -7.10 8.46
CA ALA A 582 -22.19 -6.70 7.18
C ALA A 582 -22.97 -5.53 6.55
N ASP A 583 -22.37 -4.86 5.54
CA ASP A 583 -23.00 -3.76 4.80
C ASP A 583 -24.44 -4.11 4.36
N PRO A 584 -25.46 -3.26 4.71
CA PRO A 584 -25.37 -1.89 5.25
C PRO A 584 -25.47 -1.77 6.78
N ASP A 585 -25.56 -2.87 7.53
CA ASP A 585 -25.80 -2.81 8.97
C ASP A 585 -24.58 -2.33 9.78
N ASN A 586 -23.37 -2.41 9.24
CA ASN A 586 -22.16 -1.84 9.85
C ASN A 586 -22.09 -0.29 9.75
N ARG A 587 -23.10 0.35 9.15
CA ARG A 587 -23.14 1.77 8.78
C ARG A 587 -24.30 2.50 9.50
N HIS A 588 -24.42 2.26 10.82
CA HIS A 588 -25.38 3.00 11.65
C HIS A 588 -25.03 4.48 11.72
N MET A 589 -26.03 5.33 12.05
CA MET A 589 -25.74 6.72 12.40
C MET A 589 -24.85 6.78 13.62
N TYR A 590 -23.94 7.74 13.63
CA TYR A 590 -23.09 8.03 14.78
C TYR A 590 -23.94 8.23 16.04
N ARG A 591 -23.55 7.60 17.15
CA ARG A 591 -24.20 7.73 18.46
C ARG A 591 -23.35 8.59 19.38
N ASN A 592 -23.98 9.58 20.01
CA ASN A 592 -23.27 10.41 20.96
C ASN A 592 -23.10 9.75 22.34
N GLU A 593 -22.23 10.31 23.19
CA GLU A 593 -21.85 9.76 24.48
C GLU A 593 -23.03 9.47 25.44
N THR A 594 -24.18 10.17 25.27
CA THR A 594 -25.37 9.96 26.11
C THR A 594 -26.12 8.67 25.77
N GLU A 595 -25.79 8.05 24.66
CA GLU A 595 -26.39 6.81 24.16
C GLU A 595 -25.50 5.59 24.42
N TRP A 596 -24.25 5.79 24.88
CA TRP A 596 -23.30 4.74 25.15
C TRP A 596 -23.59 3.98 26.43
N SER A 597 -23.31 2.68 26.44
CA SER A 597 -23.22 1.86 27.65
C SER A 597 -21.98 2.19 28.47
N GLU A 598 -21.90 1.67 29.69
CA GLU A 598 -20.71 1.81 30.53
C GLU A 598 -19.46 1.16 29.89
N ASN A 599 -19.64 0.06 29.14
CA ASN A 599 -18.53 -0.60 28.43
C ASN A 599 -18.05 0.26 27.25
N GLU A 600 -18.96 0.84 26.47
CA GLU A 600 -18.64 1.73 25.36
C GLU A 600 -17.92 2.99 25.85
N ALA A 601 -18.43 3.63 26.90
CA ALA A 601 -17.77 4.80 27.48
C ALA A 601 -16.36 4.48 28.00
N SER A 602 -16.16 3.28 28.60
CA SER A 602 -14.84 2.84 29.04
C SER A 602 -13.90 2.55 27.88
N LEU A 603 -14.40 1.97 26.80
CA LEU A 603 -13.58 1.74 25.58
C LEU A 603 -13.14 3.07 24.98
N TYR A 604 -14.07 4.01 24.81
CA TYR A 604 -13.77 5.36 24.32
C TYR A 604 -12.68 6.06 25.14
N GLU A 605 -12.79 6.03 26.48
CA GLU A 605 -11.79 6.63 27.36
C GLU A 605 -10.40 6.02 27.16
N ASN A 606 -10.30 4.70 26.98
CA ASN A 606 -9.03 4.02 26.74
C ASN A 606 -8.46 4.36 25.35
N ILE A 607 -9.29 4.36 24.30
CA ILE A 607 -8.85 4.68 22.95
C ILE A 607 -8.41 6.14 22.85
N SER A 608 -9.16 7.07 23.46
CA SER A 608 -8.77 8.47 23.54
C SER A 608 -7.41 8.65 24.23
N GLN A 609 -7.18 7.98 25.37
CA GLN A 609 -5.89 8.04 26.06
C GLN A 609 -4.74 7.45 25.21
N LEU A 610 -4.98 6.37 24.48
CA LEU A 610 -3.98 5.78 23.58
C LEU A 610 -3.68 6.66 22.37
N GLY A 611 -4.71 7.26 21.76
CA GLY A 611 -4.53 8.18 20.65
C GLY A 611 -3.78 9.45 21.08
N GLN A 612 -4.11 9.99 22.25
CA GLN A 612 -3.36 11.11 22.84
C GLN A 612 -1.90 10.71 23.10
N LEU A 613 -1.65 9.52 23.68
CA LEU A 613 -0.29 9.04 23.91
C LEU A 613 0.47 8.87 22.57
N ARG A 614 -0.19 8.38 21.50
CA ARG A 614 0.41 8.31 20.18
C ARG A 614 0.77 9.70 19.66
N SER A 615 -0.12 10.67 19.78
CA SER A 615 0.13 12.05 19.33
C SER A 615 1.32 12.69 20.07
N GLU A 616 1.55 12.35 21.34
CA GLU A 616 2.67 12.82 22.15
C GLU A 616 4.01 12.09 21.89
N SER A 617 3.96 10.85 21.34
CA SER A 617 5.13 9.98 21.22
C SER A 617 5.55 9.78 19.77
N ILE A 618 6.69 10.33 19.41
CA ILE A 618 7.30 10.11 18.08
C ILE A 618 7.64 8.63 17.88
N ALA A 619 8.02 7.91 18.95
CA ALA A 619 8.31 6.49 18.86
C ALA A 619 7.07 5.66 18.50
N LEU A 620 5.86 6.03 18.95
CA LEU A 620 4.63 5.34 18.55
C LEU A 620 4.18 5.68 17.13
N ARG A 621 4.52 6.89 16.63
CA ARG A 621 4.16 7.33 15.28
C ARG A 621 5.13 6.82 14.22
N GLN A 622 6.43 7.06 14.41
CA GLN A 622 7.50 6.85 13.44
C GLN A 622 8.54 5.79 13.87
N GLY A 623 8.30 5.12 15.00
CA GLY A 623 9.27 4.18 15.56
C GLY A 623 9.34 2.86 14.81
N MET A 624 10.51 2.23 14.89
CA MET A 624 10.71 0.86 14.41
C MET A 624 10.14 -0.14 15.42
N TYR A 625 9.37 -1.09 14.91
CA TYR A 625 8.86 -2.20 15.69
C TYR A 625 9.95 -3.24 15.94
N SER A 626 10.03 -3.74 17.18
CA SER A 626 10.90 -4.87 17.50
C SER A 626 10.26 -5.76 18.57
N THR A 627 10.18 -7.04 18.30
CA THR A 627 9.65 -8.04 19.22
C THR A 627 10.60 -8.18 20.41
N ARG A 628 10.04 -8.11 21.60
CA ARG A 628 10.76 -8.35 22.84
C ARG A 628 10.39 -9.71 23.46
N LEU A 629 9.11 -10.07 23.40
CA LEU A 629 8.60 -11.35 23.88
C LEU A 629 7.28 -11.67 23.18
N ALA A 630 7.17 -12.78 22.50
CA ALA A 630 5.94 -13.26 21.88
C ALA A 630 5.58 -14.65 22.43
N MET A 631 4.48 -14.74 23.17
CA MET A 631 3.94 -15.97 23.75
C MET A 631 2.47 -16.14 23.34
N THR A 632 1.87 -17.25 23.67
CA THR A 632 0.47 -17.53 23.31
C THR A 632 -0.50 -16.42 23.72
N ASN A 633 -0.34 -15.86 24.93
CA ASN A 633 -1.28 -14.89 25.49
C ASN A 633 -0.63 -13.58 25.94
N LEU A 634 0.64 -13.40 25.67
CA LEU A 634 1.41 -12.22 26.07
C LEU A 634 2.31 -11.81 24.90
N LEU A 635 2.19 -10.57 24.48
CA LEU A 635 3.09 -9.96 23.49
C LEU A 635 3.72 -8.72 24.10
N VAL A 636 5.02 -8.61 24.01
CA VAL A 636 5.79 -7.41 24.39
C VAL A 636 6.64 -7.02 23.20
N TYR A 637 6.49 -5.81 22.73
CA TYR A 637 7.31 -5.24 21.67
C TYR A 637 7.71 -3.80 22.00
N ASN A 638 8.74 -3.33 21.36
CA ASN A 638 9.18 -1.96 21.48
C ASN A 638 8.90 -1.21 20.17
N MET A 639 8.52 0.04 20.32
CA MET A 639 8.54 1.05 19.26
C MET A 639 9.64 2.03 19.59
N THR A 640 10.64 2.18 18.72
CA THR A 640 11.84 2.99 19.01
C THR A 640 12.09 4.00 17.90
N HIS A 641 12.20 5.26 18.26
CA HIS A 641 12.65 6.34 17.39
C HIS A 641 13.69 7.21 18.13
N GLY A 642 14.90 7.28 17.59
CA GLY A 642 16.00 8.01 18.23
C GLY A 642 16.24 7.55 19.68
N ASP A 643 16.14 8.47 20.61
CA ASP A 643 16.33 8.21 22.05
C ASP A 643 15.04 7.78 22.78
N GLN A 644 13.88 7.80 22.12
CA GLN A 644 12.61 7.39 22.71
C GLN A 644 12.28 5.94 22.38
N THR A 645 11.97 5.16 23.41
CA THR A 645 11.46 3.80 23.26
C THR A 645 10.20 3.62 24.10
N MET A 646 9.11 3.20 23.45
CA MET A 646 7.87 2.78 24.06
C MET A 646 7.79 1.25 24.03
N SER A 647 7.69 0.61 25.19
CA SER A 647 7.46 -0.84 25.30
C SER A 647 5.97 -1.08 25.49
N VAL A 648 5.37 -1.81 24.56
CA VAL A 648 3.94 -2.14 24.57
C VAL A 648 3.77 -3.56 25.08
N VAL A 649 2.81 -3.76 25.98
CA VAL A 649 2.49 -5.06 26.56
C VAL A 649 1.00 -5.36 26.32
N LEU A 650 0.72 -6.37 25.51
CA LEU A 650 -0.60 -6.93 25.30
C LEU A 650 -0.74 -8.23 26.09
N ASN A 651 -1.71 -8.33 26.98
CA ASN A 651 -1.97 -9.53 27.77
C ASN A 651 -3.43 -9.96 27.66
N ARG A 652 -3.73 -11.00 26.89
CA ARG A 652 -5.07 -11.60 26.84
C ARG A 652 -5.30 -12.73 27.84
N GLY A 653 -4.25 -13.08 28.60
CA GLY A 653 -4.30 -14.09 29.63
C GLY A 653 -4.70 -13.56 31.03
N GLY A 654 -4.47 -14.35 32.04
CA GLY A 654 -4.61 -13.93 33.49
C GLY A 654 -3.53 -12.89 33.85
N PRO A 655 -3.62 -12.30 35.06
CA PRO A 655 -2.60 -11.39 35.55
C PRO A 655 -1.22 -12.04 35.54
N THR A 656 -0.21 -11.30 35.07
CA THR A 656 1.15 -11.83 34.94
C THR A 656 2.21 -10.79 35.26
N GLN A 657 3.48 -11.21 35.30
CA GLN A 657 4.62 -10.33 35.49
C GLN A 657 5.57 -10.43 34.29
N VAL A 658 6.08 -9.29 33.86
CA VAL A 658 7.04 -9.16 32.76
C VAL A 658 8.32 -8.56 33.31
N GLY A 659 9.45 -9.21 33.08
CA GLY A 659 10.77 -8.76 33.52
C GLY A 659 11.42 -7.77 32.55
N GLY A 660 12.61 -7.30 32.94
CA GLY A 660 13.48 -6.49 32.10
C GLY A 660 13.08 -5.02 31.97
N PHE A 661 12.42 -4.44 33.00
CA PHE A 661 12.12 -3.02 33.09
C PHE A 661 13.02 -2.33 34.08
N GLY A 662 13.43 -1.12 33.80
CA GLY A 662 14.27 -0.28 34.66
C GLY A 662 13.48 0.37 35.82
N ALA A 663 14.17 0.77 36.86
CA ALA A 663 13.53 1.46 38.00
C ALA A 663 12.99 2.86 37.64
N ASN A 664 13.48 3.43 36.53
CA ASN A 664 13.11 4.76 36.05
C ASN A 664 12.11 4.72 34.89
N ASP A 665 11.74 3.53 34.39
CA ASP A 665 10.74 3.40 33.34
C ASP A 665 9.40 3.91 33.85
N THR A 666 8.59 4.44 32.96
CA THR A 666 7.34 5.11 33.33
C THR A 666 6.16 4.46 32.61
N VAL A 667 5.19 3.98 33.37
CA VAL A 667 3.91 3.52 32.79
C VAL A 667 3.17 4.77 32.26
N ARG A 668 2.94 4.79 30.96
CA ARG A 668 2.25 5.87 30.27
C ARG A 668 0.77 5.56 30.03
N PHE A 669 0.44 4.27 29.91
CA PHE A 669 -0.93 3.80 29.71
C PHE A 669 -1.16 2.44 30.40
N GLY A 670 -2.39 2.21 30.88
CA GLY A 670 -2.85 0.95 31.46
C GLY A 670 -2.57 0.82 32.97
N ASP A 671 -3.25 -0.14 33.59
CA ASP A 671 -3.18 -0.43 35.04
C ASP A 671 -1.97 -1.29 35.44
N ALA A 672 -0.81 -1.05 34.82
CA ALA A 672 0.41 -1.79 35.16
C ALA A 672 1.15 -1.16 36.33
N ALA A 673 1.81 -1.99 37.11
CA ALA A 673 2.59 -1.57 38.28
C ALA A 673 4.04 -2.05 38.12
N LEU A 674 4.99 -1.12 38.12
CA LEU A 674 6.41 -1.39 38.02
C LEU A 674 7.04 -1.45 39.40
N ALA A 675 7.69 -2.56 39.75
CA ALA A 675 8.40 -2.74 41.00
C ALA A 675 9.60 -3.68 40.85
N SER A 676 10.76 -3.26 41.29
CA SER A 676 12.00 -4.07 41.31
C SER A 676 12.36 -4.74 39.95
N GLY A 677 12.19 -4.01 38.84
CA GLY A 677 12.50 -4.49 37.49
C GLY A 677 11.44 -5.42 36.90
N GLN A 678 10.33 -5.61 37.60
CA GLN A 678 9.17 -6.42 37.16
C GLN A 678 7.97 -5.51 36.94
N LEU A 679 7.30 -5.67 35.78
CA LEU A 679 6.04 -5.04 35.46
C LEU A 679 4.91 -6.03 35.75
N SER A 680 4.01 -5.70 36.68
CA SER A 680 2.79 -6.48 36.93
C SER A 680 1.69 -5.93 36.04
N VAL A 681 1.12 -6.77 35.19
CA VAL A 681 0.02 -6.41 34.25
C VAL A 681 -1.24 -7.19 34.61
N GLY A 682 -2.39 -6.55 34.42
CA GLY A 682 -3.71 -7.15 34.67
C GLY A 682 -4.07 -8.22 33.61
N ALA A 683 -5.15 -8.94 33.90
CA ALA A 683 -5.77 -9.81 32.89
C ALA A 683 -6.42 -8.98 31.78
N HIS A 684 -6.38 -9.47 30.57
CA HIS A 684 -7.01 -8.84 29.40
C HIS A 684 -6.69 -7.33 29.29
N SER A 685 -5.40 -6.98 29.45
CA SER A 685 -4.94 -5.59 29.55
C SER A 685 -3.99 -5.19 28.43
N VAL A 686 -3.93 -3.91 28.19
CA VAL A 686 -2.94 -3.21 27.35
C VAL A 686 -2.16 -2.27 28.27
N SER A 687 -0.86 -2.22 28.12
CA SER A 687 -0.03 -1.26 28.86
C SER A 687 1.09 -0.73 27.95
N VAL A 688 1.40 0.55 28.08
CA VAL A 688 2.50 1.18 27.38
C VAL A 688 3.46 1.81 28.39
N ILE A 689 4.71 1.50 28.23
CA ILE A 689 5.78 1.89 29.17
C ILE A 689 6.85 2.64 28.39
N GLU A 690 7.16 3.86 28.80
CA GLU A 690 8.29 4.60 28.29
C GLU A 690 9.57 4.14 29.00
N LEU A 691 10.51 3.60 28.22
CA LEU A 691 11.78 3.13 28.71
C LEU A 691 12.75 4.32 28.88
N ASN A 692 13.21 4.55 30.08
CA ASN A 692 14.17 5.59 30.36
C ASN A 692 15.59 5.00 30.36
N VAL A 693 16.32 5.22 29.26
CA VAL A 693 17.75 4.89 29.22
C VAL A 693 18.48 5.74 30.27
N GLN A 694 19.10 5.06 31.23
CA GLN A 694 19.98 5.77 32.16
C GLN A 694 21.19 6.32 31.43
N THR A 695 21.14 7.57 31.01
CA THR A 695 22.37 8.30 30.81
C THR A 695 22.94 8.63 32.19
N ASP A 696 23.92 7.87 32.65
CA ASP A 696 24.70 8.26 33.80
C ASP A 696 25.17 9.69 33.58
N PRO A 697 25.01 10.60 34.56
CA PRO A 697 25.49 11.95 34.38
C PRO A 697 26.99 11.88 34.11
N PRO A 698 27.55 12.65 33.16
CA PRO A 698 28.97 12.60 32.86
C PRO A 698 29.76 12.90 34.12
N SER A 699 30.52 11.94 34.60
CA SER A 699 31.46 12.16 35.72
C SER A 699 32.47 13.20 35.27
N THR A 700 32.33 14.38 35.84
CA THR A 700 33.31 15.47 35.66
C THR A 700 34.59 15.04 36.33
N ASN A 701 35.52 14.46 35.58
CA ASN A 701 36.95 14.63 35.69
C ASN A 701 37.70 13.67 34.73
N ASN A 702 38.24 14.18 33.69
CA ASN A 702 39.62 14.27 33.22
C ASN A 702 39.71 14.28 31.69
N SER A 703 40.31 15.34 31.23
CA SER A 703 40.94 15.50 29.94
C SER A 703 42.00 14.41 29.74
N ASP A 704 41.75 13.43 28.87
CA ASP A 704 42.75 12.89 27.95
C ASP A 704 42.03 11.91 27.01
N GLY A 705 42.15 12.12 25.71
CA GLY A 705 41.46 11.37 24.68
C GLY A 705 41.88 9.91 24.62
N ASN A 706 40.93 9.07 24.58
CA ASN A 706 40.89 7.60 24.36
C ASN A 706 40.55 6.80 25.64
N THR A 707 39.31 6.81 26.06
CA THR A 707 38.83 5.87 27.09
C THR A 707 38.19 4.67 26.42
N THR A 708 38.84 3.53 26.44
CA THR A 708 38.25 2.24 26.25
C THR A 708 37.26 1.98 27.39
N VAL A 709 35.98 1.83 27.13
CA VAL A 709 34.96 1.40 28.10
C VAL A 709 34.92 -0.12 28.04
N LEU A 710 35.32 -0.76 29.12
CA LEU A 710 35.21 -2.23 29.23
C LEU A 710 33.83 -2.64 29.74
N GLY A 711 33.27 -3.71 29.19
CA GLY A 711 31.99 -4.27 29.57
C GLY A 711 31.51 -5.28 28.56
N CYS A 712 30.42 -6.01 28.86
CA CYS A 712 29.84 -6.92 27.89
C CYS A 712 29.32 -6.19 26.66
N THR A 713 29.84 -6.53 25.47
CA THR A 713 29.44 -5.96 24.18
C THR A 713 28.43 -6.81 23.42
N ASP A 714 28.01 -7.95 23.97
CA ASP A 714 27.02 -8.83 23.32
C ASP A 714 25.59 -8.40 23.69
N PRO A 715 24.79 -7.94 22.73
CA PRO A 715 23.40 -7.51 22.95
C PRO A 715 22.47 -8.62 23.49
N SER A 716 22.85 -9.88 23.31
CA SER A 716 22.08 -11.04 23.80
C SER A 716 22.36 -11.41 25.26
N ALA A 717 23.35 -10.77 25.87
CA ALA A 717 23.71 -11.04 27.27
C ALA A 717 22.85 -10.24 28.25
N GLU A 718 22.49 -10.83 29.40
CA GLU A 718 21.71 -10.19 30.46
C GLU A 718 22.35 -8.90 31.01
N ASN A 719 23.68 -8.79 30.90
CA ASN A 719 24.46 -7.65 31.38
C ASN A 719 25.11 -6.85 30.23
N PHE A 720 24.49 -6.88 29.03
CA PHE A 720 24.92 -6.06 27.89
C PHE A 720 25.14 -4.60 28.29
N ASN A 721 26.27 -4.05 27.91
CA ASN A 721 26.59 -2.63 28.14
C ASN A 721 26.75 -1.90 26.81
N PRO A 722 25.73 -1.15 26.35
CA PRO A 722 25.78 -0.45 25.06
C PRO A 722 26.85 0.66 25.00
N ALA A 723 27.42 1.06 26.13
CA ALA A 723 28.52 2.02 26.19
C ALA A 723 29.91 1.34 26.16
N ALA A 724 29.98 0.01 26.20
CA ALA A 724 31.24 -0.70 26.10
C ALA A 724 31.81 -0.58 24.69
N THR A 725 33.09 -0.21 24.61
CA THR A 725 33.84 -0.13 23.35
C THR A 725 34.85 -1.28 23.22
N GLU A 726 34.98 -2.12 24.25
CA GLU A 726 35.79 -3.34 24.28
C GLU A 726 35.20 -4.34 25.27
N ASP A 727 35.01 -5.59 24.83
CA ASP A 727 34.49 -6.66 25.64
C ASP A 727 35.48 -7.06 26.73
N ASP A 728 35.01 -7.08 27.96
CA ASP A 728 35.80 -7.52 29.13
C ASP A 728 35.58 -8.98 29.52
N ASN A 729 34.85 -9.75 28.68
CA ASN A 729 34.43 -11.14 28.92
C ASN A 729 33.51 -11.29 30.14
N SER A 730 32.79 -10.25 30.52
CA SER A 730 31.84 -10.29 31.65
C SER A 730 30.42 -10.71 31.24
N CYS A 731 30.16 -10.99 29.95
CA CYS A 731 28.84 -11.36 29.46
C CYS A 731 28.25 -12.55 30.25
N THR A 732 27.05 -12.34 30.76
CA THR A 732 26.25 -13.39 31.44
C THR A 732 25.01 -13.67 30.65
N TYR A 733 24.73 -14.94 30.45
CA TYR A 733 23.57 -15.40 29.71
C TYR A 733 22.61 -16.15 30.63
N PRO A 734 21.29 -16.12 30.38
CA PRO A 734 20.33 -16.97 31.07
C PRO A 734 20.77 -18.43 30.93
N PRO A 735 20.60 -19.25 31.95
CA PRO A 735 20.91 -20.66 31.86
C PRO A 735 20.07 -21.27 30.73
N VAL A 736 20.75 -21.86 29.75
CA VAL A 736 20.08 -22.58 28.67
C VAL A 736 19.23 -23.68 29.27
N PRO A 737 17.91 -23.73 29.00
CA PRO A 737 17.07 -24.82 29.47
C PRO A 737 17.65 -26.15 29.02
N VAL A 738 17.82 -27.11 29.91
CA VAL A 738 18.16 -28.47 29.54
C VAL A 738 16.85 -29.15 29.11
N LEU A 739 16.68 -29.31 27.82
CA LEU A 739 15.54 -30.01 27.22
C LEU A 739 15.70 -31.52 27.40
N GLY A 740 14.59 -32.20 27.66
CA GLY A 740 14.56 -33.65 27.78
C GLY A 740 13.29 -34.13 28.49
N CYS A 741 13.05 -35.42 28.46
CA CYS A 741 11.88 -35.98 29.12
C CYS A 741 11.90 -35.76 30.64
N THR A 742 10.89 -35.05 31.19
CA THR A 742 10.74 -34.76 32.59
C THR A 742 9.78 -35.75 33.31
N ASP A 743 9.23 -36.74 32.61
CA ASP A 743 8.37 -37.78 33.23
C ASP A 743 9.20 -38.92 33.81
N GLU A 744 9.21 -39.02 35.14
CA GLU A 744 9.94 -40.08 35.87
C GLU A 744 9.51 -41.52 35.52
N THR A 745 8.38 -41.70 34.81
CA THR A 745 7.87 -43.01 34.39
C THR A 745 8.31 -43.40 32.96
N ALA A 746 8.83 -42.47 32.22
CA ALA A 746 9.33 -42.72 30.88
C ALA A 746 10.69 -43.45 30.87
N THR A 747 10.89 -44.30 29.88
CA THR A 747 12.16 -45.07 29.74
C THR A 747 13.38 -44.24 29.41
N ASN A 748 13.13 -43.01 28.90
CA ASN A 748 14.13 -42.00 28.56
C ASN A 748 14.10 -40.76 29.45
N TYR A 749 13.64 -40.92 30.71
CA TYR A 749 13.65 -39.86 31.71
C TYR A 749 15.05 -39.23 31.85
N ASN A 750 15.12 -37.91 31.78
CA ASN A 750 16.33 -37.14 32.01
C ASN A 750 16.22 -36.29 33.27
N ALA A 751 16.88 -36.75 34.35
CA ALA A 751 16.84 -36.05 35.65
C ALA A 751 17.52 -34.64 35.63
N GLU A 752 18.24 -34.28 34.59
CA GLU A 752 18.89 -32.98 34.41
C GLU A 752 18.04 -32.04 33.52
N ALA A 753 16.96 -32.57 32.90
CA ALA A 753 16.05 -31.74 32.12
C ALA A 753 15.30 -30.74 33.00
N THR A 754 15.31 -29.49 32.58
CA THR A 754 14.58 -28.41 33.26
C THR A 754 13.30 -28.03 32.53
N GLU A 755 13.12 -28.55 31.32
CA GLU A 755 11.95 -28.35 30.46
C GLU A 755 11.69 -29.61 29.64
N ASP A 756 10.44 -30.06 29.58
CA ASP A 756 10.01 -31.23 28.83
C ASP A 756 10.00 -30.90 27.31
N ASP A 757 10.77 -31.65 26.54
CA ASP A 757 10.87 -31.52 25.10
C ASP A 757 9.86 -32.42 24.34
N GLY A 758 8.94 -33.06 25.04
CA GLY A 758 7.97 -34.00 24.48
C GLY A 758 8.54 -35.35 24.05
N SER A 759 9.80 -35.65 24.43
CA SER A 759 10.49 -36.89 24.04
C SER A 759 10.17 -38.10 24.91
N CYS A 760 9.30 -37.98 25.93
CA CYS A 760 9.01 -39.04 26.85
C CYS A 760 8.46 -40.32 26.19
N ILE A 761 9.13 -41.44 26.38
CA ILE A 761 8.74 -42.74 25.85
C ILE A 761 8.18 -43.57 26.98
N VAL A 762 6.86 -43.79 27.02
CA VAL A 762 6.15 -44.62 27.98
C VAL A 762 5.74 -45.91 27.27
N ASP A 763 6.19 -47.06 27.80
CA ASP A 763 5.87 -48.38 27.21
C ASP A 763 4.37 -48.71 27.40
N GLU A 764 3.61 -48.74 26.28
CA GLU A 764 2.31 -49.42 26.24
C GLU A 764 2.50 -50.89 25.85
N PRO A 765 1.85 -51.84 26.52
CA PRO A 765 2.05 -53.29 26.27
C PRO A 765 1.15 -53.76 25.10
N GLY A 766 1.77 -54.14 24.00
CA GLY A 766 1.31 -55.16 23.06
C GLY A 766 0.63 -54.70 21.73
N GLY A 767 1.34 -54.82 20.64
CA GLY A 767 0.76 -54.79 19.28
C GLY A 767 1.80 -55.11 18.22
N GLU A 768 1.56 -56.16 17.48
CA GLU A 768 2.45 -56.89 16.62
C GLU A 768 3.03 -56.12 15.42
N ASN A 769 4.28 -56.44 15.14
CA ASN A 769 5.14 -56.09 14.03
C ASN A 769 4.55 -56.55 12.65
N THR A 770 4.35 -55.69 11.70
CA THR A 770 4.28 -56.05 10.27
C THR A 770 5.16 -55.14 9.43
N THR A 771 6.27 -55.65 9.07
CA THR A 771 7.15 -55.15 8.02
C THR A 771 6.45 -55.14 6.66
N SER A 772 6.34 -54.02 6.00
CA SER A 772 6.17 -53.96 4.56
C SER A 772 7.19 -52.97 3.98
N ASN A 773 8.15 -53.52 3.24
CA ASN A 773 9.02 -52.76 2.36
C ASN A 773 8.21 -52.10 1.28
N GLN A 774 8.16 -50.78 1.24
CA GLN A 774 7.94 -50.03 0.03
C GLN A 774 9.10 -49.05 -0.12
N THR A 775 9.85 -49.25 -1.15
CA THR A 775 10.87 -48.32 -1.67
C THR A 775 10.11 -47.22 -2.40
N ASP A 776 9.85 -46.15 -1.74
CA ASP A 776 9.49 -44.89 -2.39
C ASP A 776 10.79 -44.09 -2.54
N ASN A 777 11.19 -43.86 -3.78
CA ASN A 777 12.22 -42.91 -4.13
C ASN A 777 11.60 -41.50 -4.07
N ASN A 778 11.52 -40.94 -2.87
CA ASN A 778 11.35 -39.49 -2.71
C ASN A 778 12.76 -38.89 -2.65
N GLU A 779 13.21 -38.35 -3.76
CA GLU A 779 14.37 -37.48 -3.77
C GLU A 779 14.08 -36.22 -2.98
N GLN A 780 14.81 -35.98 -1.90
CA GLN A 780 14.71 -34.77 -1.10
C GLN A 780 15.41 -33.65 -1.86
N VAL A 781 14.72 -32.49 -2.00
CA VAL A 781 15.23 -31.38 -2.78
C VAL A 781 15.52 -30.21 -1.82
N LEU A 782 16.69 -29.63 -1.91
CA LEU A 782 17.10 -28.42 -1.23
C LEU A 782 17.01 -27.25 -2.21
N ASN A 783 16.02 -26.38 -2.03
CA ASN A 783 15.84 -25.18 -2.83
C ASN A 783 16.44 -23.98 -2.09
N TYR A 784 16.97 -23.04 -2.84
CA TYR A 784 17.50 -21.79 -2.33
C TYR A 784 16.62 -20.63 -2.81
N ILE A 785 16.28 -19.75 -1.87
CA ILE A 785 15.64 -18.47 -2.14
C ILE A 785 16.49 -17.40 -1.45
N GLY A 786 17.22 -16.60 -2.25
CA GLY A 786 18.03 -15.50 -1.75
C GLY A 786 17.25 -14.20 -1.77
N GLY A 787 17.38 -13.41 -0.69
CA GLY A 787 16.80 -12.07 -0.62
C GLY A 787 17.62 -11.06 -1.42
N PHE A 788 17.12 -10.63 -2.56
CA PHE A 788 17.61 -9.47 -3.30
C PHE A 788 16.41 -8.70 -3.87
N VAL A 789 16.62 -7.42 -4.00
CA VAL A 789 15.65 -6.56 -4.68
C VAL A 789 15.95 -6.65 -6.18
N MET A 790 14.94 -6.97 -6.98
CA MET A 790 15.03 -6.90 -8.45
C MET A 790 14.46 -5.54 -8.87
N ILE A 791 15.26 -4.73 -9.53
CA ILE A 791 14.80 -3.53 -10.24
C ILE A 791 15.03 -3.83 -11.72
N ASP A 792 13.98 -3.73 -12.53
CA ASP A 792 13.99 -3.99 -13.98
C ASP A 792 14.61 -5.33 -14.43
N GLY A 793 14.40 -6.38 -13.62
CA GLY A 793 14.90 -7.72 -13.95
C GLY A 793 16.38 -7.96 -13.63
N GLU A 794 17.09 -6.96 -13.09
CA GLU A 794 18.48 -7.10 -12.67
C GLU A 794 18.61 -7.01 -11.14
N PRO A 795 19.43 -7.81 -10.50
CA PRO A 795 19.65 -7.77 -9.06
C PRO A 795 20.38 -6.48 -8.66
N VAL A 796 19.77 -5.64 -7.84
CA VAL A 796 20.39 -4.45 -7.26
C VAL A 796 21.08 -4.82 -5.95
N TRP A 797 22.35 -4.45 -5.85
CA TRP A 797 23.23 -4.78 -4.74
C TRP A 797 23.44 -3.54 -3.86
N LEU A 798 23.22 -3.69 -2.56
CA LEU A 798 23.38 -2.59 -1.61
C LEU A 798 24.67 -2.78 -0.82
N SER A 799 25.63 -1.84 -0.89
CA SER A 799 26.88 -1.90 -0.14
C SER A 799 26.64 -1.66 1.35
N GLY A 800 27.27 -2.49 2.19
CA GLY A 800 27.18 -2.38 3.65
C GLY A 800 25.89 -2.91 4.24
N THR A 801 25.12 -3.71 3.50
CA THR A 801 23.82 -4.19 3.86
C THR A 801 23.80 -5.59 4.44
N ARG A 802 22.71 -5.86 5.05
CA ARG A 802 22.28 -7.15 5.56
C ARG A 802 21.86 -8.04 4.38
N VAL A 803 22.34 -9.28 4.36
CA VAL A 803 21.92 -10.32 3.40
C VAL A 803 21.05 -11.34 4.13
N PHE A 804 19.89 -11.63 3.57
CA PHE A 804 18.98 -12.66 4.06
C PHE A 804 19.06 -13.90 3.18
N LEU A 805 19.18 -15.08 3.77
CA LEU A 805 19.29 -16.34 3.08
C LEU A 805 18.25 -17.32 3.62
N TYR A 806 17.45 -17.88 2.75
CA TYR A 806 16.35 -18.78 3.09
C TYR A 806 16.49 -20.16 2.43
N PRO A 807 17.46 -20.99 2.82
CA PRO A 807 17.55 -22.35 2.30
C PRO A 807 16.33 -23.15 2.72
N ASN A 808 15.58 -23.67 1.76
CA ASN A 808 14.37 -24.45 1.97
C ASN A 808 14.61 -25.93 1.61
N ALA A 809 14.47 -26.81 2.59
CA ALA A 809 14.48 -28.25 2.39
C ALA A 809 13.07 -28.75 2.12
N THR A 810 12.82 -29.40 0.98
CA THR A 810 11.53 -29.94 0.56
C THR A 810 11.52 -31.46 0.47
N SER A 811 10.36 -32.07 0.33
CA SER A 811 10.15 -33.51 0.30
C SER A 811 10.62 -34.25 1.58
N LEU A 812 10.61 -33.55 2.72
CA LEU A 812 10.96 -34.12 4.01
C LEU A 812 9.87 -35.11 4.47
N VAL A 813 10.29 -36.10 5.23
CA VAL A 813 9.36 -37.08 5.85
C VAL A 813 8.99 -36.56 7.26
N PRO A 814 7.73 -36.23 7.54
CA PRO A 814 7.31 -35.80 8.87
C PRO A 814 7.68 -36.83 9.96
N GLY A 815 8.27 -36.36 11.04
CA GLY A 815 8.77 -37.22 12.14
C GLY A 815 10.20 -37.71 12.00
N SER A 816 10.89 -37.43 10.88
CA SER A 816 12.32 -37.77 10.69
C SER A 816 13.23 -36.60 11.07
N ASN A 817 14.41 -36.90 11.57
CA ASN A 817 15.39 -35.89 11.96
C ASN A 817 16.27 -35.50 10.76
N TYR A 818 16.53 -34.19 10.66
CA TYR A 818 17.37 -33.61 9.62
C TYR A 818 18.41 -32.68 10.24
N SER A 819 19.54 -32.48 9.54
CA SER A 819 20.45 -31.39 9.85
C SER A 819 20.91 -30.71 8.57
N MET A 820 21.04 -29.38 8.63
CA MET A 820 21.57 -28.59 7.52
C MET A 820 22.81 -27.87 7.95
N GLU A 821 23.90 -28.09 7.23
CA GLU A 821 25.14 -27.33 7.35
C GLU A 821 25.19 -26.28 6.25
N TRP A 822 25.59 -25.06 6.58
CA TRP A 822 25.76 -24.03 5.58
C TRP A 822 27.06 -23.26 5.77
N THR A 823 27.57 -22.69 4.69
CA THR A 823 28.73 -21.80 4.71
C THR A 823 28.55 -20.65 3.75
N PHE A 824 28.99 -19.47 4.18
CA PHE A 824 29.06 -18.26 3.37
C PHE A 824 30.50 -17.83 3.22
N ARG A 825 30.98 -17.66 1.99
CA ARG A 825 32.41 -17.52 1.67
C ARG A 825 32.63 -16.34 0.73
N LEU A 826 33.73 -15.60 0.96
CA LEU A 826 34.31 -14.68 -0.02
C LEU A 826 35.56 -15.33 -0.60
N GLY A 827 35.52 -15.79 -1.84
CA GLY A 827 36.55 -16.60 -2.44
C GLY A 827 36.77 -17.92 -1.66
N SER A 828 38.00 -18.19 -1.20
CA SER A 828 38.33 -19.37 -0.39
C SER A 828 38.11 -19.18 1.12
N THR A 829 37.76 -17.96 1.57
CA THR A 829 37.63 -17.64 2.99
C THR A 829 36.18 -17.84 3.43
N VAL A 830 35.93 -18.66 4.44
CA VAL A 830 34.63 -18.76 5.11
C VAL A 830 34.45 -17.50 5.94
N ILE A 831 33.40 -16.75 5.65
CA ILE A 831 33.02 -15.54 6.40
C ILE A 831 32.13 -15.97 7.56
N GLU A 832 31.15 -16.81 7.29
CA GLU A 832 30.22 -17.32 8.30
C GLU A 832 29.75 -18.74 7.90
N GLY A 833 29.16 -19.48 8.87
CA GLY A 833 28.61 -20.80 8.64
C GLY A 833 27.94 -21.32 9.91
N GLY A 834 26.96 -22.19 9.75
CA GLY A 834 26.20 -22.75 10.84
C GLY A 834 25.75 -24.18 10.59
N ASN A 835 25.14 -24.76 11.60
CA ASN A 835 24.52 -26.08 11.52
C ASN A 835 23.20 -26.04 12.30
N PHE A 836 22.12 -26.44 11.68
CA PHE A 836 20.79 -26.53 12.27
C PHE A 836 20.33 -27.99 12.22
N SER A 837 19.73 -28.48 13.32
CA SER A 837 19.12 -29.79 13.35
C SER A 837 17.68 -29.67 13.83
N TRP A 838 16.77 -30.38 13.17
CA TRP A 838 15.34 -30.36 13.49
C TRP A 838 14.67 -31.69 13.18
N THR A 839 13.49 -31.91 13.77
CA THR A 839 12.60 -32.98 13.36
C THR A 839 11.53 -32.40 12.45
N ALA A 840 11.38 -32.96 11.25
CA ALA A 840 10.43 -32.44 10.27
C ALA A 840 8.99 -32.60 10.78
N ILE A 841 8.27 -31.51 10.86
CA ILE A 841 6.83 -31.47 11.19
C ILE A 841 6.03 -31.61 9.88
N ASN A 842 6.51 -31.00 8.80
CA ASN A 842 5.92 -30.98 7.47
C ASN A 842 6.89 -31.55 6.43
N SER A 843 6.44 -31.63 5.19
CA SER A 843 7.26 -32.06 4.05
C SER A 843 8.28 -31.01 3.59
N SER A 844 8.32 -29.84 4.19
CA SER A 844 9.31 -28.78 3.92
C SER A 844 9.69 -28.05 5.20
N ASN A 845 10.91 -27.50 5.23
CA ASN A 845 11.38 -26.62 6.31
C ASN A 845 12.37 -25.61 5.73
N MET A 846 12.09 -24.34 5.96
CA MET A 846 12.92 -23.22 5.54
C MET A 846 13.64 -22.63 6.73
N LEU A 847 14.94 -22.34 6.58
CA LEU A 847 15.74 -21.67 7.60
C LEU A 847 15.91 -20.20 7.21
N ASP A 848 15.97 -19.35 8.23
CA ASP A 848 16.23 -17.91 8.10
C ASP A 848 17.66 -17.64 8.59
N ILE A 849 18.50 -17.14 7.69
CA ILE A 849 19.91 -16.84 7.97
C ILE A 849 20.14 -15.38 7.62
N THR A 850 20.49 -14.57 8.58
CA THR A 850 20.79 -13.15 8.39
C THR A 850 22.28 -12.89 8.57
N LEU A 851 22.91 -12.21 7.60
CA LEU A 851 24.31 -11.85 7.60
C LEU A 851 24.46 -10.33 7.54
N ASP A 852 25.16 -9.73 8.50
CA ASP A 852 25.34 -8.30 8.63
C ASP A 852 26.78 -7.84 8.34
N GLY A 853 26.92 -6.58 7.90
CA GLY A 853 28.23 -5.91 7.82
C GLY A 853 29.19 -6.48 6.77
N LEU A 854 28.65 -7.08 5.71
CA LEU A 854 29.45 -7.67 4.65
C LEU A 854 30.18 -6.60 3.84
N ALA A 855 31.44 -6.89 3.46
CA ALA A 855 32.20 -6.05 2.54
C ALA A 855 31.80 -6.31 1.09
N ASP A 856 32.08 -5.37 0.20
CA ASP A 856 31.84 -5.56 -1.24
C ASP A 856 32.60 -6.77 -1.78
N GLY A 857 31.94 -7.60 -2.56
CA GLY A 857 32.54 -8.78 -3.16
C GLY A 857 31.56 -9.85 -3.61
N LEU A 858 32.05 -10.81 -4.38
CA LEU A 858 31.26 -11.96 -4.80
C LEU A 858 31.37 -13.05 -3.74
N TYR A 859 30.28 -13.35 -3.09
CA TYR A 859 30.18 -14.39 -2.06
C TYR A 859 29.57 -15.67 -2.64
N VAL A 860 29.91 -16.79 -2.01
CA VAL A 860 29.32 -18.09 -2.31
C VAL A 860 28.66 -18.63 -1.06
N PHE A 861 27.36 -18.88 -1.16
CA PHE A 861 26.57 -19.57 -0.14
C PHE A 861 26.46 -21.06 -0.54
N ASN A 862 26.71 -21.96 0.38
CA ASN A 862 26.52 -23.39 0.21
C ASN A 862 25.76 -23.97 1.38
N ALA A 863 24.67 -24.69 1.12
CA ALA A 863 23.89 -25.42 2.11
C ALA A 863 23.86 -26.92 1.78
N MET A 864 24.00 -27.77 2.80
CA MET A 864 24.02 -29.21 2.70
C MET A 864 23.04 -29.82 3.69
N LEU A 865 22.06 -30.56 3.20
CA LEU A 865 21.04 -31.24 3.99
C LEU A 865 21.50 -32.71 4.27
N TYR A 866 21.42 -33.07 5.53
CA TYR A 866 21.77 -34.41 5.99
C TYR A 866 20.60 -35.11 6.67
N ASP A 867 20.56 -36.43 6.58
CA ASP A 867 19.75 -37.22 7.51
C ASP A 867 20.33 -37.08 8.92
N GLY A 868 19.49 -36.52 9.83
CA GLY A 868 19.91 -36.22 11.21
C GLY A 868 20.24 -37.46 12.05
N ASP A 869 19.73 -38.64 11.69
CA ASP A 869 19.92 -39.89 12.43
C ASP A 869 21.19 -40.61 12.08
N ASN A 870 21.65 -40.50 10.85
CA ASN A 870 22.80 -41.25 10.37
C ASN A 870 23.90 -40.40 9.71
N GLY A 871 23.65 -39.08 9.50
CA GLY A 871 24.60 -38.14 8.94
C GLY A 871 24.89 -38.35 7.44
N VAL A 872 23.97 -38.98 6.72
CA VAL A 872 24.09 -39.17 5.26
C VAL A 872 23.67 -37.88 4.56
N LEU A 873 24.51 -37.40 3.63
CA LEU A 873 24.15 -36.24 2.80
C LEU A 873 22.97 -36.61 1.88
N LEU A 874 21.89 -35.84 1.95
CA LEU A 874 20.67 -36.06 1.20
C LEU A 874 20.56 -35.12 -0.01
N ALA A 875 20.98 -33.86 0.17
CA ALA A 875 21.00 -32.86 -0.88
C ALA A 875 22.04 -31.77 -0.57
N ASP A 876 22.53 -31.09 -1.60
CA ASP A 876 23.35 -29.88 -1.47
C ASP A 876 22.96 -28.88 -2.54
N ASN A 877 23.10 -27.59 -2.22
CA ASN A 877 22.88 -26.50 -3.16
C ASN A 877 23.87 -25.37 -2.89
N MET A 878 24.30 -24.70 -3.94
CA MET A 878 25.26 -23.61 -3.87
C MET A 878 24.83 -22.47 -4.81
N THR A 879 24.96 -21.24 -4.32
CA THR A 879 24.68 -20.05 -5.11
C THR A 879 25.70 -18.96 -4.86
N SER A 880 25.82 -18.02 -5.79
CA SER A 880 26.71 -16.86 -5.70
C SER A 880 25.93 -15.59 -5.49
N ILE A 881 26.41 -14.71 -4.61
CA ILE A 881 25.74 -13.48 -4.22
C ILE A 881 26.77 -12.33 -4.31
N GLN A 882 26.50 -11.33 -5.12
CA GLN A 882 27.30 -10.12 -5.20
C GLN A 882 26.87 -9.15 -4.11
N VAL A 883 27.78 -8.62 -3.31
CA VAL A 883 27.56 -7.57 -2.33
C VAL A 883 28.36 -6.35 -2.74
N GLY A 884 27.72 -5.16 -2.82
CA GLY A 884 28.38 -3.90 -3.18
C GLY A 884 28.53 -3.66 -4.68
N HIS A 885 28.83 -2.42 -5.06
CA HIS A 885 29.06 -2.01 -6.44
C HIS A 885 30.51 -2.26 -6.87
N GLU A 886 30.74 -2.85 -8.02
CA GLU A 886 32.01 -2.68 -8.73
C GLU A 886 32.11 -1.23 -9.25
N ASN A 887 33.15 -0.51 -8.81
CA ASN A 887 33.45 0.82 -9.31
C ASN A 887 34.03 0.72 -10.74
N PRO A 888 33.36 1.20 -11.81
CA PRO A 888 33.86 1.05 -13.18
C PRO A 888 35.08 1.91 -13.51
N ASN A 889 35.70 2.59 -12.55
CA ASN A 889 36.86 3.48 -12.75
C ASN A 889 38.09 3.10 -11.91
N GLY A 890 38.47 1.84 -11.85
CA GLY A 890 39.72 1.39 -11.26
C GLY A 890 40.68 0.81 -12.30
N GLY A 891 41.30 1.61 -13.13
CA GLY A 891 42.37 1.14 -14.01
C GLY A 891 43.61 0.72 -13.25
N GLY A 892 44.07 -0.50 -13.51
CA GLY A 892 45.34 -1.03 -12.99
C GLY A 892 45.80 -2.31 -13.74
N GLU A 893 46.82 -2.17 -14.53
CA GLU A 893 47.40 -3.06 -15.54
C GLU A 893 47.77 -4.48 -15.06
N ASN A 894 47.71 -5.41 -16.03
CA ASN A 894 48.40 -6.67 -16.18
C ASN A 894 47.68 -7.97 -15.83
N ALA A 895 47.04 -8.57 -16.80
CA ALA A 895 46.97 -10.02 -16.92
C ALA A 895 47.17 -10.44 -18.37
N THR A 896 48.05 -11.38 -18.53
CA THR A 896 48.48 -12.01 -19.77
C THR A 896 47.44 -12.96 -20.31
N GLY A 897 47.10 -12.80 -21.59
CA GLY A 897 46.51 -13.66 -22.58
C GLY A 897 45.95 -15.04 -22.21
N GLY A 898 44.64 -15.13 -22.28
CA GLY A 898 43.88 -16.35 -22.50
C GLY A 898 42.95 -16.16 -23.68
N ASP A 899 42.69 -17.19 -24.44
CA ASP A 899 41.99 -17.23 -25.74
C ASP A 899 40.52 -16.71 -25.60
N GLU A 900 40.23 -15.55 -26.15
CA GLU A 900 38.92 -14.83 -26.03
C GLU A 900 37.77 -15.47 -26.84
N ASN A 901 37.83 -16.75 -27.23
CA ASN A 901 36.79 -17.41 -28.04
C ASN A 901 36.41 -18.84 -27.55
N ALA A 902 36.61 -19.17 -26.31
CA ALA A 902 36.16 -20.45 -25.80
C ALA A 902 34.68 -20.28 -25.32
N THR A 903 33.76 -21.04 -25.89
CA THR A 903 32.38 -21.17 -25.45
C THR A 903 32.09 -22.55 -24.90
N GLN A 904 31.24 -22.66 -23.92
CA GLN A 904 30.68 -23.92 -23.43
C GLN A 904 29.18 -24.01 -23.83
N THR A 905 28.66 -25.23 -23.85
CA THR A 905 27.26 -25.47 -24.18
C THR A 905 26.47 -25.58 -22.88
N CYS A 906 25.50 -24.71 -22.67
CA CYS A 906 24.57 -24.75 -21.56
C CYS A 906 23.23 -25.31 -22.00
N ASP A 907 22.60 -26.11 -21.13
CA ASP A 907 21.29 -26.70 -21.40
C ASP A 907 20.21 -25.71 -21.05
N LEU A 908 19.29 -25.46 -21.99
CA LEU A 908 18.02 -24.76 -21.78
C LEU A 908 16.93 -25.78 -21.44
N CYS A 909 15.84 -25.31 -20.88
CA CYS A 909 14.66 -26.11 -20.60
C CYS A 909 14.14 -26.80 -21.86
N CYS A 910 13.56 -27.99 -21.71
CA CYS A 910 12.98 -28.77 -22.82
C CYS A 910 13.99 -29.34 -23.84
N GLY A 911 15.26 -29.50 -23.47
CA GLY A 911 16.28 -30.14 -24.30
C GLY A 911 16.91 -29.23 -25.35
N GLU A 912 16.69 -27.93 -25.29
CA GLU A 912 17.42 -26.96 -26.09
C GLU A 912 18.77 -26.64 -25.43
N THR A 913 19.78 -26.28 -26.20
CA THR A 913 21.09 -25.86 -25.71
C THR A 913 21.54 -24.57 -26.39
N TYR A 914 22.30 -23.74 -25.68
CA TYR A 914 22.91 -22.55 -26.26
C TYR A 914 24.40 -22.45 -25.91
N GLN A 915 25.16 -21.66 -26.65
CA GLN A 915 26.58 -21.45 -26.41
C GLN A 915 26.77 -20.27 -25.45
N HIS A 916 27.52 -20.52 -24.37
CA HIS A 916 27.85 -19.56 -23.33
C HIS A 916 29.37 -19.43 -23.20
N PRO A 917 29.95 -18.28 -22.80
CA PRO A 917 31.39 -18.16 -22.57
C PRO A 917 31.91 -19.23 -21.61
N ALA A 918 33.05 -19.82 -21.90
CA ALA A 918 33.60 -20.98 -21.15
C ALA A 918 34.18 -20.57 -19.79
N ASP A 919 34.35 -19.27 -19.56
CA ASP A 919 34.86 -18.65 -18.34
C ASP A 919 33.76 -18.23 -17.35
N GLU A 920 32.49 -18.34 -17.74
CA GLU A 920 31.34 -18.08 -16.89
C GLU A 920 30.54 -19.37 -16.65
N PRO A 921 30.00 -19.61 -15.44
CA PRO A 921 29.15 -20.76 -15.20
C PRO A 921 27.78 -20.61 -15.90
N CYS A 922 27.26 -21.72 -16.44
CA CYS A 922 25.93 -21.69 -17.08
C CYS A 922 24.86 -21.17 -16.10
N PRO A 923 24.01 -20.21 -16.51
CA PRO A 923 22.94 -19.69 -15.65
C PRO A 923 21.93 -20.80 -15.34
N SER A 924 21.53 -20.88 -14.06
CA SER A 924 20.47 -21.79 -13.62
C SER A 924 19.11 -21.17 -13.94
N MET A 925 18.44 -21.64 -14.99
CA MET A 925 17.06 -21.22 -15.30
C MET A 925 16.06 -22.16 -14.64
N MET A 926 15.04 -21.60 -14.00
CA MET A 926 13.85 -22.33 -13.56
C MET A 926 13.05 -22.77 -14.79
N CYS A 927 12.88 -24.07 -14.98
CA CYS A 927 12.10 -24.60 -16.09
C CYS A 927 10.64 -24.83 -15.69
N LEU A 928 9.70 -24.18 -16.38
CA LEU A 928 8.30 -24.60 -16.40
C LEU A 928 8.18 -25.97 -17.10
N PRO A 929 7.17 -26.80 -16.78
CA PRO A 929 6.97 -28.09 -17.46
C PRO A 929 6.81 -27.88 -18.96
N CYS A 930 7.52 -28.67 -19.77
CA CYS A 930 7.41 -28.63 -21.22
C CYS A 930 6.05 -29.13 -21.66
N GLU A 931 5.31 -28.38 -22.47
CA GLU A 931 4.14 -28.88 -23.18
C GLU A 931 4.60 -29.91 -24.22
N ASP A 932 4.08 -31.12 -24.15
CA ASP A 932 4.36 -32.18 -25.13
C ASP A 932 3.76 -31.78 -26.50
N GLU A 933 4.62 -31.33 -27.42
CA GLU A 933 4.29 -31.25 -28.84
C GLU A 933 4.29 -32.65 -29.46
N ASP A 934 3.18 -33.33 -29.38
CA ASP A 934 2.88 -34.41 -30.34
C ASP A 934 1.42 -34.29 -30.76
N THR A 935 1.20 -33.63 -31.89
CA THR A 935 0.39 -34.09 -33.05
C THR A 935 0.23 -32.97 -34.08
N ALA A 936 1.16 -32.97 -34.99
CA ALA A 936 0.94 -32.29 -36.29
C ALA A 936 0.05 -33.22 -37.13
N SER A 937 -1.13 -32.78 -37.49
CA SER A 937 -1.74 -32.82 -38.81
C SER A 937 -3.28 -32.69 -38.71
N THR A 938 -3.84 -31.66 -39.19
CA THR A 938 -4.74 -31.55 -40.33
C THR A 938 -5.46 -30.20 -40.33
N SER A 939 -4.94 -29.30 -41.08
CA SER A 939 -5.68 -28.14 -41.62
C SER A 939 -6.86 -28.62 -42.43
N SER A 940 -8.00 -27.89 -42.36
CA SER A 940 -9.14 -27.88 -43.30
C SER A 940 -10.53 -28.34 -42.79
N ALA A 941 -10.90 -27.91 -41.60
CA ALA A 941 -12.33 -28.03 -41.24
C ALA A 941 -12.95 -26.73 -40.66
N THR A 942 -12.15 -25.82 -40.17
CA THR A 942 -12.61 -24.60 -39.50
C THR A 942 -13.05 -23.47 -40.43
N ASP A 943 -12.43 -23.35 -41.60
CA ASP A 943 -12.81 -22.31 -42.59
C ASP A 943 -14.09 -22.61 -43.33
N THR A 944 -14.46 -23.86 -43.43
CA THR A 944 -15.72 -24.23 -44.10
C THR A 944 -16.95 -24.00 -43.19
N VAL A 945 -16.79 -24.16 -41.87
CA VAL A 945 -17.89 -23.94 -40.90
C VAL A 945 -18.12 -22.44 -40.70
N ARG A 946 -17.10 -21.61 -40.71
CA ARG A 946 -17.20 -20.16 -40.57
C ARG A 946 -17.89 -19.50 -41.76
N ASN A 947 -17.65 -19.99 -42.97
CA ASN A 947 -18.30 -19.49 -44.20
C ASN A 947 -19.75 -19.97 -44.32
N ILE A 948 -20.09 -21.13 -43.76
CA ILE A 948 -21.47 -21.62 -43.76
C ILE A 948 -22.32 -20.87 -42.72
N LEU A 949 -21.76 -20.53 -41.55
CA LEU A 949 -22.46 -19.72 -40.54
C LEU A 949 -22.76 -18.31 -41.06
N ALA A 950 -21.81 -17.67 -41.73
CA ALA A 950 -21.99 -16.34 -42.31
C ALA A 950 -23.10 -16.28 -43.35
N VAL A 951 -23.23 -17.32 -44.19
CA VAL A 951 -24.30 -17.44 -45.20
C VAL A 951 -25.68 -17.70 -44.56
N VAL A 952 -25.74 -18.46 -43.45
CA VAL A 952 -27.00 -18.74 -42.72
C VAL A 952 -27.49 -17.49 -41.99
N VAL A 953 -26.60 -16.70 -41.36
CA VAL A 953 -26.96 -15.44 -40.69
C VAL A 953 -27.49 -14.40 -41.67
N VAL A 954 -26.81 -14.21 -42.79
CA VAL A 954 -27.30 -13.30 -43.85
C VAL A 954 -28.61 -13.77 -44.44
N GLY A 955 -28.81 -15.08 -44.60
CA GLY A 955 -30.08 -15.66 -45.07
C GLY A 955 -31.25 -15.44 -44.10
N LEU A 956 -30.99 -15.54 -42.78
CA LEU A 956 -31.99 -15.29 -41.72
C LEU A 956 -32.37 -13.81 -41.62
N ILE A 957 -31.42 -12.89 -41.79
CA ILE A 957 -31.67 -11.45 -41.79
C ILE A 957 -32.54 -11.04 -43.00
N ILE A 958 -32.30 -11.63 -44.14
CA ILE A 958 -33.11 -11.37 -45.37
C ILE A 958 -34.54 -11.90 -45.21
N VAL A 959 -34.74 -13.05 -44.54
CA VAL A 959 -36.07 -13.63 -44.26
C VAL A 959 -36.84 -12.82 -43.22
N LEU A 960 -36.16 -12.31 -42.18
CA LEU A 960 -36.76 -11.43 -41.16
C LEU A 960 -37.16 -10.06 -41.70
N LEU A 961 -36.40 -9.49 -42.64
CA LEU A 961 -36.76 -8.25 -43.33
C LEU A 961 -37.89 -8.40 -44.34
N ALA A 962 -38.10 -9.61 -44.87
CA ALA A 962 -39.15 -9.89 -45.90
C ALA A 962 -40.51 -10.28 -45.29
N THR A 963 -40.61 -10.69 -44.03
CA THR A 963 -41.86 -11.24 -43.48
C THR A 963 -42.58 -10.38 -42.43
N GLY A 964 -41.97 -9.27 -41.95
CA GLY A 964 -42.64 -8.21 -41.18
C GLY A 964 -43.57 -8.67 -40.04
N ARG A 965 -43.22 -9.71 -39.28
CA ARG A 965 -44.05 -10.17 -38.13
C ARG A 965 -43.21 -10.14 -36.82
N ARG A 966 -43.73 -9.39 -35.87
CA ARG A 966 -43.32 -9.46 -34.46
C ARG A 966 -43.96 -10.71 -33.83
N PRO A 967 -43.28 -11.45 -32.97
CA PRO A 967 -43.91 -12.40 -32.08
C PRO A 967 -44.32 -11.73 -30.76
N GLU A 968 -45.52 -11.95 -30.34
CA GLU A 968 -46.03 -11.80 -28.99
C GLU A 968 -46.04 -13.17 -28.30
N ASP A 969 -45.80 -13.13 -26.97
CA ASP A 969 -46.19 -14.08 -25.92
C ASP A 969 -45.45 -15.41 -25.69
N GLY A 970 -44.73 -15.44 -24.54
CA GLY A 970 -44.96 -16.38 -23.43
C GLY A 970 -44.50 -17.83 -23.56
N VAL A 971 -43.43 -18.21 -22.94
CA VAL A 971 -43.25 -19.52 -22.27
C VAL A 971 -42.36 -19.37 -21.06
N GLU A 972 -42.92 -19.62 -19.86
CA GLU A 972 -42.22 -19.90 -18.64
C GLU A 972 -41.37 -21.17 -18.76
N VAL A 973 -40.13 -21.12 -18.30
CA VAL A 973 -39.32 -22.30 -17.99
C VAL A 973 -38.69 -22.06 -16.61
N GLU A 974 -39.19 -22.84 -15.65
CA GLU A 974 -38.55 -23.04 -14.36
C GLU A 974 -37.16 -23.64 -14.56
N HIS A 975 -36.17 -23.04 -13.93
CA HIS A 975 -34.88 -23.68 -13.63
C HIS A 975 -34.56 -23.48 -12.15
N GLU A 976 -34.59 -24.61 -11.44
CA GLU A 976 -33.94 -24.74 -10.14
C GLU A 976 -32.44 -24.48 -10.32
N ALA A 977 -31.92 -23.54 -9.55
CA ALA A 977 -30.49 -23.33 -9.35
C ALA A 977 -30.18 -23.68 -7.90
N GLU A 978 -29.44 -24.75 -7.69
CA GLU A 978 -28.75 -25.02 -6.44
C GLU A 978 -27.62 -23.98 -6.28
N ALA A 979 -27.62 -23.34 -5.13
CA ALA A 979 -26.62 -22.39 -4.73
C ALA A 979 -25.42 -23.13 -4.13
N ASP A 980 -24.25 -22.95 -4.72
CA ASP A 980 -22.99 -23.06 -4.01
C ASP A 980 -22.51 -21.64 -3.68
N GLN A 981 -22.71 -21.26 -2.43
CA GLN A 981 -22.06 -20.11 -1.82
C GLN A 981 -20.81 -20.59 -1.09
N GLU A 982 -19.66 -20.23 -1.57
CA GLU A 982 -18.46 -20.08 -0.72
C GLU A 982 -17.62 -18.91 -1.23
N ASN A 983 -17.46 -17.95 -0.31
CA ASN A 983 -16.41 -16.93 -0.22
C ASN A 983 -16.35 -15.84 -1.28
N LEU A 984 -16.96 -14.72 -0.95
CA LEU A 984 -16.43 -13.38 -1.29
C LEU A 984 -17.08 -12.36 -0.35
N SER A 985 -16.35 -12.02 0.69
CA SER A 985 -16.44 -10.73 1.37
C SER A 985 -15.09 -10.06 1.25
#